data_af88fd2af5963b21afafbbac63398559
#
_entry.id   af88fd2af5963b21afafbbac63398559
#
_cell.length_a   1.000
_cell.length_b   1.000
_cell.length_c   1.000
_cell.angle_alpha   90.00
_cell.angle_beta   90.00
_cell.angle_gamma   90.00
#
_symmetry.space_group_name_H-M   'P 1'
#
loop_
_entity.id
_entity.type
_entity.pdbx_description
1 polymer ?
#
loop_
_entity_poly.entity_id
_entity_poly.type
_entity_poly.pdbx_seq_one_letter_code
_entity_poly.pdbx_strand_id
1 'polypeptide(L)'
;MAVTTIFKNFAEPVEDISLIILSNWVASDKYKIQVEEIRGLIAQGKTEEAQAKKQRLPAFTPSATFTEKRLLPNMEQYSGFVHLDFDKLTTEQLNAAFQIIAAIPYTFLCFISPSGNGLKVFIEVNTGAEHHDAAYQQVLQYYENATGLKADEKCKDITRLCFVSHDPQLYKNIYNEKFNVKDIPVQPKQEPAHTVNAQTEVITNSDEWLLVFQQQVLFTNQKSEFTNGNRNNYIYLLASNCNRAGIPQSDTEMLCSQHFDLSEREIKDSVNSAYKHHSTEFAKFPKPVQQEEINANNESEVQTMPTLPDEIFPLLPDFLKSIVKVSASKEERDILLLGSVVALSACLPNIFGYYDDKKVNANLFLFITAQASAGKGRLIHCRQLVNPVHKAMRAQAALLKKEYDAQMADYNSSKGKSNAEKPVKPPEKMLFIPANNSSTGFFQLLNDSNGRGLIFETEGDTMAQAFKSDYGNYSHGFRNAFQHEPITYYRRTDRELVEIERPCLSALLSGTPKQIGTLIPNAENGLFSRFMFYVMNIQPYWKDVFAANTDNGMDEHFADLANEFFNLYEALNNNAEIVFSLTQEQKSKFNQFFTETQSMYISLKGLDYIGTVRRSGLIAFRIMMVCSVLRILETGDFSSPMVCEDVDFTNTIQIVKLLVKHAAKVYSDLPEEPARAKPKSRKERFLDALPYNFNRQGYLTIATKLNIPDKTAQGYITDFVKAGILDKDGQDLYINQNAKPSNPETLGSQDAQEVQEG
;
A
#
# COMPACT_ATOMS: atom_id res chain seq x y z
N MET A 1 14.81 -11.78 6.77
CA MET A 1 13.84 -12.07 7.86
C MET A 1 14.64 -12.33 9.11
N ALA A 2 14.19 -11.84 10.27
CA ALA A 2 14.87 -12.15 11.51
C ALA A 2 14.77 -13.64 11.81
N VAL A 3 15.93 -14.27 11.98
CA VAL A 3 16.07 -15.70 12.25
C VAL A 3 16.54 -15.86 13.69
N THR A 4 16.09 -16.91 14.34
CA THR A 4 16.37 -17.26 15.71
C THR A 4 16.66 -18.75 15.81
N THR A 5 17.55 -19.15 16.71
CA THR A 5 17.87 -20.56 16.93
C THR A 5 16.97 -21.18 18.01
N ILE A 6 16.38 -22.35 17.73
CA ILE A 6 15.65 -23.18 18.68
C ILE A 6 16.61 -24.10 19.41
N PHE A 7 16.40 -24.24 20.73
CA PHE A 7 17.17 -25.10 21.60
C PHE A 7 16.31 -26.17 22.27
N LYS A 8 16.82 -27.39 22.31
CA LYS A 8 16.12 -28.50 22.93
C LYS A 8 16.33 -28.57 24.45
N ASN A 9 17.53 -28.21 24.92
CA ASN A 9 17.97 -28.36 26.31
C ASN A 9 18.85 -27.19 26.78
N PHE A 10 18.51 -25.97 26.38
CA PHE A 10 19.18 -24.71 26.73
C PHE A 10 20.60 -24.48 26.14
N ALA A 11 21.27 -25.51 25.65
CA ALA A 11 22.65 -25.42 25.19
C ALA A 11 22.83 -25.86 23.73
N GLU A 12 22.12 -26.90 23.30
CA GLU A 12 22.27 -27.50 21.97
C GLU A 12 21.29 -26.89 20.98
N PRO A 13 21.77 -26.23 19.92
CA PRO A 13 20.90 -25.73 18.85
C PRO A 13 20.29 -26.91 18.07
N VAL A 14 19.05 -26.76 17.63
CA VAL A 14 18.31 -27.76 16.88
C VAL A 14 18.12 -27.31 15.44
N GLU A 15 17.59 -26.10 15.25
CA GLU A 15 17.30 -25.52 13.96
C GLU A 15 17.14 -23.99 14.07
N ASP A 16 17.35 -23.31 12.97
CA ASP A 16 17.10 -21.90 12.84
C ASP A 16 15.74 -21.67 12.15
N ILE A 17 14.91 -20.86 12.80
CA ILE A 17 13.58 -20.52 12.29
C ILE A 17 13.35 -19.01 12.30
N SER A 18 12.47 -18.52 11.42
CA SER A 18 12.08 -17.11 11.47
C SER A 18 11.16 -16.83 12.66
N LEU A 19 11.26 -15.62 13.24
CA LEU A 19 10.35 -15.16 14.31
C LEU A 19 8.87 -15.20 13.86
N ILE A 20 8.60 -15.13 12.55
CA ILE A 20 7.25 -15.27 12.01
C ILE A 20 6.75 -16.71 12.16
N ILE A 21 7.56 -17.72 11.82
CA ILE A 21 7.20 -19.14 12.02
C ILE A 21 6.98 -19.40 13.49
N LEU A 22 7.87 -18.88 14.34
CA LEU A 22 7.74 -19.02 15.79
C LEU A 22 6.45 -18.39 16.33
N SER A 23 6.08 -17.19 15.86
CA SER A 23 4.81 -16.56 16.25
C SER A 23 3.60 -17.41 15.84
N ASN A 24 3.65 -18.09 14.69
CA ASN A 24 2.58 -19.01 14.27
C ASN A 24 2.51 -20.24 15.18
N TRP A 25 3.66 -20.74 15.68
CA TRP A 25 3.65 -21.81 16.68
C TRP A 25 2.98 -21.39 17.98
N VAL A 26 3.25 -20.15 18.43
CA VAL A 26 2.63 -19.58 19.64
C VAL A 26 1.12 -19.39 19.49
N ALA A 27 0.66 -18.94 18.31
CA ALA A 27 -0.76 -18.76 18.01
C ALA A 27 -1.52 -20.07 17.84
N SER A 28 -0.83 -21.15 17.41
CA SER A 28 -1.43 -22.44 17.13
C SER A 28 -1.57 -23.31 18.38
N ASP A 29 -2.32 -24.42 18.25
CA ASP A 29 -2.47 -25.41 19.32
C ASP A 29 -1.23 -26.32 19.52
N LYS A 30 -0.11 -26.04 18.84
CA LYS A 30 1.12 -26.88 18.88
C LYS A 30 1.63 -27.14 20.29
N TYR A 31 1.59 -26.14 21.17
CA TYR A 31 2.07 -26.23 22.56
C TYR A 31 0.96 -25.99 23.60
N LYS A 32 -0.29 -25.97 23.19
CA LYS A 32 -1.45 -25.67 24.03
C LYS A 32 -1.51 -26.55 25.28
N ILE A 33 -1.47 -27.86 25.11
CA ILE A 33 -1.61 -28.80 26.22
C ILE A 33 -0.54 -28.57 27.27
N GLN A 34 0.72 -28.43 26.84
CA GLN A 34 1.86 -28.23 27.74
C GLN A 34 1.75 -26.89 28.51
N VAL A 35 1.34 -25.81 27.78
CA VAL A 35 1.22 -24.47 28.39
C VAL A 35 0.01 -24.39 29.32
N GLU A 36 -1.13 -24.96 28.98
CA GLU A 36 -2.32 -25.00 29.83
C GLU A 36 -2.04 -25.83 31.10
N GLU A 37 -1.29 -26.92 31.01
CA GLU A 37 -0.87 -27.70 32.17
C GLU A 37 0.06 -26.87 33.11
N ILE A 38 0.99 -26.10 32.57
CA ILE A 38 1.84 -25.21 33.37
C ILE A 38 0.98 -24.14 34.06
N ARG A 39 0.07 -23.51 33.36
CA ARG A 39 -0.86 -22.51 33.93
C ARG A 39 -1.77 -23.09 35.00
N GLY A 40 -2.24 -24.31 34.78
CA GLY A 40 -3.06 -25.06 35.77
C GLY A 40 -2.28 -25.36 37.06
N LEU A 41 -1.01 -25.75 36.98
CA LEU A 41 -0.15 -25.97 38.13
C LEU A 41 0.12 -24.66 38.92
N ILE A 42 0.35 -23.56 38.20
CA ILE A 42 0.53 -22.22 38.84
C ILE A 42 -0.75 -21.81 39.57
N ALA A 43 -1.92 -22.00 38.98
CA ALA A 43 -3.20 -21.70 39.62
C ALA A 43 -3.44 -22.56 40.89
N GLN A 44 -2.87 -23.77 40.96
CA GLN A 44 -2.89 -24.64 42.15
C GLN A 44 -1.79 -24.32 43.17
N GLY A 45 -0.94 -23.32 42.92
CA GLY A 45 0.17 -22.97 43.82
C GLY A 45 1.37 -23.91 43.71
N LYS A 46 1.41 -24.86 42.75
CA LYS A 46 2.51 -25.84 42.56
C LYS A 46 3.60 -25.28 41.67
N THR A 47 4.27 -24.22 42.15
CA THR A 47 5.24 -23.45 41.37
C THR A 47 6.48 -24.24 40.94
N GLU A 48 6.97 -25.16 41.76
CA GLU A 48 8.15 -26.00 41.42
C GLU A 48 7.83 -27.00 40.30
N GLU A 49 6.67 -27.68 40.38
CA GLU A 49 6.23 -28.58 39.32
C GLU A 49 6.00 -27.82 38.00
N ALA A 50 5.40 -26.64 38.06
CA ALA A 50 5.18 -25.77 36.90
C ALA A 50 6.51 -25.35 36.27
N GLN A 51 7.50 -25.00 37.08
CA GLN A 51 8.85 -24.62 36.61
C GLN A 51 9.57 -25.78 35.94
N ALA A 52 9.49 -26.99 36.51
CA ALA A 52 10.05 -28.19 35.92
C ALA A 52 9.43 -28.55 34.56
N LYS A 53 8.10 -28.33 34.39
CA LYS A 53 7.41 -28.51 33.10
C LYS A 53 7.75 -27.39 32.09
N LYS A 54 7.83 -26.14 32.54
CA LYS A 54 8.25 -25.01 31.71
C LYS A 54 9.65 -25.25 31.09
N GLN A 55 10.59 -25.80 31.86
CA GLN A 55 11.94 -26.13 31.38
C GLN A 55 11.97 -27.20 30.27
N ARG A 56 10.88 -27.94 30.06
CA ARG A 56 10.75 -28.92 28.97
C ARG A 56 10.20 -28.35 27.68
N LEU A 57 9.67 -27.12 27.72
CA LEU A 57 9.26 -26.42 26.51
C LEU A 57 10.51 -26.09 25.66
N PRO A 58 10.39 -26.10 24.33
CA PRO A 58 11.43 -25.51 23.47
C PRO A 58 11.68 -24.06 23.84
N ALA A 59 12.92 -23.65 23.75
CA ALA A 59 13.34 -22.27 23.97
C ALA A 59 14.11 -21.78 22.74
N PHE A 60 14.16 -20.48 22.56
CA PHE A 60 14.83 -19.85 21.43
C PHE A 60 15.56 -18.58 21.87
N THR A 61 16.53 -18.14 21.05
CA THR A 61 17.29 -16.91 21.28
C THR A 61 16.76 -15.78 20.42
N PRO A 62 16.00 -14.81 20.97
CA PRO A 62 15.37 -13.75 20.17
C PRO A 62 16.35 -12.88 19.37
N SER A 63 17.55 -12.64 19.95
CA SER A 63 18.48 -11.62 19.46
C SER A 63 19.55 -12.14 18.51
N ALA A 64 19.76 -13.47 18.40
CA ALA A 64 20.81 -14.01 17.53
C ALA A 64 20.60 -15.50 17.19
N THR A 65 21.31 -15.97 16.15
CA THR A 65 21.49 -17.41 15.84
C THR A 65 22.84 -17.91 16.31
N PHE A 66 22.93 -19.25 16.58
CA PHE A 66 24.13 -19.90 17.15
C PHE A 66 24.38 -21.25 16.47
N THR A 67 25.65 -21.54 16.15
CA THR A 67 26.02 -22.77 15.44
C THR A 67 26.21 -23.99 16.32
N GLU A 68 27.07 -23.92 17.35
CA GLU A 68 27.42 -25.10 18.17
C GLU A 68 26.86 -25.04 19.58
N LYS A 69 27.05 -23.93 20.25
CA LYS A 69 26.60 -23.71 21.63
C LYS A 69 26.12 -22.28 21.78
N ARG A 70 25.18 -22.06 22.67
CA ARG A 70 24.65 -20.74 23.03
C ARG A 70 25.66 -19.88 23.82
N LEU A 71 26.73 -19.49 23.12
CA LEU A 71 27.80 -18.61 23.64
C LEU A 71 28.11 -17.53 22.62
N LEU A 72 28.44 -16.31 23.08
CA LEU A 72 28.76 -15.21 22.17
C LEU A 72 29.78 -15.52 21.07
N PRO A 73 30.86 -16.27 21.34
CA PRO A 73 31.82 -16.66 20.29
C PRO A 73 31.22 -17.55 19.18
N ASN A 74 30.10 -18.20 19.44
CA ASN A 74 29.41 -19.08 18.52
C ASN A 74 28.18 -18.40 17.87
N MET A 75 28.04 -17.10 18.06
CA MET A 75 26.99 -16.33 17.40
C MET A 75 27.28 -16.26 15.91
N GLU A 76 26.32 -16.71 15.11
CA GLU A 76 26.43 -16.70 13.65
C GLU A 76 25.87 -15.40 13.06
N GLN A 77 24.67 -15.03 13.48
CA GLN A 77 23.99 -13.85 12.98
C GLN A 77 23.20 -13.14 14.08
N TYR A 78 23.33 -11.82 14.15
CA TYR A 78 22.47 -10.98 14.98
C TYR A 78 21.12 -10.76 14.29
N SER A 79 20.01 -10.96 15.02
CA SER A 79 18.66 -10.88 14.47
C SER A 79 18.16 -9.44 14.25
N GLY A 80 18.76 -8.46 14.92
CA GLY A 80 18.28 -7.08 14.97
C GLY A 80 17.10 -6.87 15.93
N PHE A 81 16.84 -7.83 16.86
CA PHE A 81 15.73 -7.73 17.80
C PHE A 81 16.18 -7.63 19.25
N VAL A 82 15.51 -6.75 19.99
CA VAL A 82 15.52 -6.68 21.45
C VAL A 82 14.30 -7.40 21.99
N HIS A 83 14.47 -8.14 23.08
CA HIS A 83 13.42 -8.88 23.76
C HIS A 83 13.21 -8.31 25.17
N LEU A 84 11.97 -7.91 25.48
CA LEU A 84 11.57 -7.52 26.83
C LEU A 84 10.68 -8.59 27.44
N ASP A 85 10.79 -8.74 28.77
CA ASP A 85 10.07 -9.71 29.59
C ASP A 85 9.42 -9.03 30.77
N PHE A 86 8.11 -8.83 30.73
CA PHE A 86 7.33 -8.32 31.86
C PHE A 86 6.73 -9.50 32.63
N ASP A 87 7.20 -9.77 33.80
CA ASP A 87 6.81 -10.93 34.60
C ASP A 87 5.98 -10.54 35.85
N LYS A 88 5.25 -11.50 36.43
CA LYS A 88 4.50 -11.37 37.70
C LYS A 88 3.41 -10.29 37.67
N LEU A 89 2.73 -10.13 36.55
CA LEU A 89 1.63 -9.19 36.39
C LEU A 89 0.32 -9.75 36.95
N THR A 90 -0.51 -8.88 37.53
CA THR A 90 -1.92 -9.22 37.75
C THR A 90 -2.67 -9.30 36.42
N THR A 91 -3.86 -9.89 36.40
CA THR A 91 -4.66 -10.00 35.17
C THR A 91 -5.01 -8.61 34.60
N GLU A 92 -5.31 -7.63 35.46
CA GLU A 92 -5.61 -6.26 35.07
C GLU A 92 -4.38 -5.57 34.47
N GLN A 93 -3.21 -5.72 35.13
CA GLN A 93 -1.93 -5.17 34.64
C GLN A 93 -1.55 -5.79 33.29
N LEU A 94 -1.71 -7.11 33.15
CA LEU A 94 -1.38 -7.84 31.93
C LEU A 94 -2.23 -7.33 30.76
N ASN A 95 -3.56 -7.24 30.93
CA ASN A 95 -4.46 -6.78 29.90
C ASN A 95 -4.22 -5.31 29.53
N ALA A 96 -4.01 -4.43 30.53
CA ALA A 96 -3.71 -3.02 30.27
C ALA A 96 -2.38 -2.84 29.53
N ALA A 97 -1.31 -3.54 29.99
CA ALA A 97 -0.01 -3.48 29.38
C ALA A 97 -0.03 -4.06 27.95
N PHE A 98 -0.76 -5.15 27.71
CA PHE A 98 -0.89 -5.74 26.38
C PHE A 98 -1.48 -4.74 25.38
N GLN A 99 -2.55 -4.01 25.76
CA GLN A 99 -3.17 -3.00 24.88
C GLN A 99 -2.23 -1.82 24.60
N ILE A 100 -1.48 -1.34 25.62
CA ILE A 100 -0.50 -0.28 25.45
C ILE A 100 0.63 -0.75 24.52
N ILE A 101 1.20 -1.92 24.76
CA ILE A 101 2.30 -2.49 23.98
C ILE A 101 1.88 -2.76 22.54
N ALA A 102 0.67 -3.28 22.33
CA ALA A 102 0.13 -3.52 20.99
C ALA A 102 -0.10 -2.21 20.20
N ALA A 103 -0.33 -1.08 20.86
CA ALA A 103 -0.48 0.22 20.24
C ALA A 103 0.85 0.91 19.90
N ILE A 104 1.99 0.42 20.44
CA ILE A 104 3.32 1.00 20.17
C ILE A 104 3.79 0.58 18.77
N PRO A 105 4.16 1.52 17.88
CA PRO A 105 4.52 1.21 16.50
C PRO A 105 5.78 0.35 16.34
N TYR A 106 6.67 0.37 17.36
CA TYR A 106 7.91 -0.42 17.37
C TYR A 106 7.72 -1.88 17.77
N THR A 107 6.54 -2.27 18.28
CA THR A 107 6.26 -3.64 18.71
C THR A 107 6.05 -4.55 17.52
N PHE A 108 6.98 -5.48 17.29
CA PHE A 108 6.85 -6.53 16.27
C PHE A 108 5.94 -7.67 16.75
N LEU A 109 6.17 -8.17 17.98
CA LEU A 109 5.48 -9.32 18.53
C LEU A 109 5.26 -9.14 20.04
N CYS A 110 4.05 -9.41 20.52
CA CYS A 110 3.75 -9.49 21.94
C CYS A 110 2.84 -10.68 22.21
N PHE A 111 3.21 -11.52 23.20
CA PHE A 111 2.40 -12.67 23.61
C PHE A 111 2.51 -12.97 25.11
N ILE A 112 1.50 -13.66 25.62
CA ILE A 112 1.43 -14.08 27.02
C ILE A 112 2.44 -15.21 27.28
N SER A 113 3.24 -15.07 28.34
CA SER A 113 4.24 -16.06 28.75
C SER A 113 3.62 -17.44 29.06
N PRO A 114 4.42 -18.52 29.04
CA PRO A 114 3.93 -19.86 29.41
C PRO A 114 3.32 -19.90 30.80
N SER A 115 3.76 -19.03 31.71
CA SER A 115 3.23 -18.93 33.08
C SER A 115 1.85 -18.24 33.16
N GLY A 116 1.41 -17.57 32.12
CA GLY A 116 0.12 -16.89 32.05
C GLY A 116 0.04 -15.53 32.76
N ASN A 117 1.12 -15.11 33.41
CA ASN A 117 1.20 -13.87 34.20
C ASN A 117 2.34 -12.94 33.79
N GLY A 118 2.72 -12.95 32.53
CA GLY A 118 3.74 -12.07 31.96
C GLY A 118 3.60 -11.91 30.46
N LEU A 119 4.27 -10.89 29.90
CA LEU A 119 4.29 -10.56 28.48
C LEU A 119 5.69 -10.65 27.92
N LYS A 120 5.83 -11.27 26.76
CA LYS A 120 7.05 -11.33 25.97
C LYS A 120 6.91 -10.40 24.78
N VAL A 121 7.80 -9.41 24.67
CA VAL A 121 7.73 -8.35 23.67
C VAL A 121 9.01 -8.34 22.84
N PHE A 122 8.87 -8.22 21.53
CA PHE A 122 9.98 -8.25 20.57
C PHE A 122 9.96 -6.97 19.75
N ILE A 123 11.06 -6.26 19.73
CA ILE A 123 11.21 -4.95 19.13
C ILE A 123 12.41 -4.97 18.17
N GLU A 124 12.18 -4.62 16.90
CA GLU A 124 13.25 -4.48 15.93
C GLU A 124 14.01 -3.18 16.17
N VAL A 125 15.36 -3.24 16.17
CA VAL A 125 16.24 -2.08 16.38
C VAL A 125 17.13 -1.83 15.16
N ASN A 126 17.63 -0.61 15.04
CA ASN A 126 18.47 -0.19 13.91
C ASN A 126 19.98 -0.35 14.18
N THR A 127 20.37 -1.20 15.15
CA THR A 127 21.77 -1.38 15.57
C THR A 127 22.29 -2.76 15.22
N GLY A 128 23.63 -2.89 15.18
CA GLY A 128 24.33 -4.18 15.16
C GLY A 128 24.49 -4.79 16.56
N ALA A 129 25.06 -6.00 16.61
CA ALA A 129 25.28 -6.75 17.85
C ALA A 129 26.17 -6.01 18.85
N GLU A 130 27.13 -5.22 18.35
CA GLU A 130 28.08 -4.42 19.16
C GLU A 130 27.41 -3.32 20.01
N HIS A 131 26.20 -2.93 19.63
CA HIS A 131 25.42 -1.90 20.31
C HIS A 131 24.12 -2.43 20.93
N HIS A 132 23.99 -3.75 21.06
CA HIS A 132 22.79 -4.39 21.61
C HIS A 132 22.44 -3.91 22.99
N ASP A 133 23.43 -3.73 23.87
CA ASP A 133 23.22 -3.24 25.25
C ASP A 133 22.61 -1.83 25.26
N ALA A 134 23.13 -0.93 24.42
CA ALA A 134 22.61 0.43 24.29
C ALA A 134 21.17 0.42 23.73
N ALA A 135 20.91 -0.41 22.73
CA ALA A 135 19.58 -0.61 22.16
C ALA A 135 18.61 -1.15 23.22
N TYR A 136 19.03 -2.17 23.96
CA TYR A 136 18.21 -2.76 25.02
C TYR A 136 17.82 -1.72 26.07
N GLN A 137 18.76 -0.91 26.57
CA GLN A 137 18.47 0.09 27.60
C GLN A 137 17.49 1.15 27.15
N GLN A 138 17.60 1.64 25.90
CA GLN A 138 16.68 2.63 25.37
C GLN A 138 15.29 2.05 25.12
N VAL A 139 15.20 0.84 24.56
CA VAL A 139 13.95 0.12 24.38
C VAL A 139 13.29 -0.18 25.73
N LEU A 140 14.05 -0.67 26.70
CA LEU A 140 13.58 -0.93 28.07
C LEU A 140 12.94 0.32 28.68
N GLN A 141 13.69 1.43 28.70
CA GLN A 141 13.22 2.69 29.27
C GLN A 141 11.96 3.20 28.57
N TYR A 142 11.88 3.10 27.25
CA TYR A 142 10.72 3.52 26.48
C TYR A 142 9.46 2.73 26.86
N TYR A 143 9.55 1.39 26.89
CA TYR A 143 8.42 0.53 27.20
C TYR A 143 8.03 0.56 28.68
N GLU A 144 8.97 0.69 29.60
CA GLU A 144 8.69 0.91 31.02
C GLU A 144 7.96 2.23 31.27
N ASN A 145 8.38 3.31 30.61
CA ASN A 145 7.69 4.60 30.69
C ASN A 145 6.28 4.54 30.11
N ALA A 146 6.08 3.82 29.01
CA ALA A 146 4.78 3.70 28.36
C ALA A 146 3.80 2.86 29.20
N THR A 147 4.26 1.77 29.81
CA THR A 147 3.39 0.83 30.55
C THR A 147 3.31 1.14 32.04
N GLY A 148 4.26 1.88 32.60
CA GLY A 148 4.41 2.06 34.05
C GLY A 148 4.88 0.79 34.79
N LEU A 149 5.28 -0.26 34.07
CA LEU A 149 5.72 -1.54 34.62
C LEU A 149 7.23 -1.74 34.44
N LYS A 150 7.83 -2.56 35.29
CA LYS A 150 9.23 -2.94 35.17
C LYS A 150 9.40 -4.25 34.42
N ALA A 151 10.34 -4.31 33.47
CA ALA A 151 10.73 -5.53 32.78
C ALA A 151 12.01 -6.16 33.37
N ASP A 152 12.28 -7.44 33.05
CA ASP A 152 13.44 -8.17 33.53
C ASP A 152 14.73 -7.69 32.82
N GLU A 153 15.58 -6.93 33.52
CA GLU A 153 16.85 -6.41 32.99
C GLU A 153 17.83 -7.50 32.52
N LYS A 154 17.62 -8.76 32.92
CA LYS A 154 18.45 -9.88 32.49
C LYS A 154 18.27 -10.22 30.99
N CYS A 155 17.24 -9.69 30.36
CA CYS A 155 16.99 -9.88 28.91
C CYS A 155 17.93 -9.07 28.02
N LYS A 156 18.84 -8.23 28.59
CA LYS A 156 19.88 -7.50 27.84
C LYS A 156 20.93 -8.41 27.17
N ASP A 157 21.05 -9.65 27.62
CA ASP A 157 22.03 -10.58 27.09
C ASP A 157 21.56 -11.15 25.73
N ILE A 158 22.35 -10.96 24.68
CA ILE A 158 22.08 -11.49 23.32
C ILE A 158 21.81 -13.00 23.34
N THR A 159 22.45 -13.72 24.24
CA THR A 159 22.30 -15.18 24.39
C THR A 159 21.05 -15.58 25.19
N ARG A 160 20.23 -14.62 25.64
CA ARG A 160 19.04 -14.90 26.45
C ARG A 160 18.04 -15.78 25.76
N LEU A 161 17.56 -16.83 26.46
CA LEU A 161 16.48 -17.71 25.99
C LEU A 161 15.11 -17.18 26.31
N CYS A 162 14.20 -17.31 25.37
CA CYS A 162 12.77 -17.14 25.54
C CYS A 162 12.07 -18.49 25.30
N PHE A 163 11.14 -18.90 26.16
CA PHE A 163 10.36 -20.12 25.99
C PHE A 163 9.23 -19.90 25.01
N VAL A 164 8.95 -20.91 24.20
CA VAL A 164 7.73 -20.95 23.38
C VAL A 164 6.51 -20.98 24.28
N SER A 165 5.40 -20.37 23.85
CA SER A 165 4.15 -20.27 24.61
C SER A 165 2.95 -20.74 23.75
N HIS A 166 1.74 -20.59 24.29
CA HIS A 166 0.49 -20.69 23.57
C HIS A 166 -0.35 -19.45 23.88
N ASP A 167 -0.62 -18.67 22.84
CA ASP A 167 -1.42 -17.46 22.91
C ASP A 167 -2.10 -17.22 21.55
N PRO A 168 -3.36 -17.67 21.37
CA PRO A 168 -4.12 -17.45 20.13
C PRO A 168 -4.43 -15.98 19.83
N GLN A 169 -4.34 -15.10 20.85
CA GLN A 169 -4.61 -13.66 20.72
C GLN A 169 -3.32 -12.82 20.73
N LEU A 170 -2.17 -13.42 20.47
CA LEU A 170 -0.91 -12.68 20.40
C LEU A 170 -1.02 -11.49 19.45
N TYR A 171 -0.35 -10.39 19.80
CA TYR A 171 -0.16 -9.28 18.89
C TYR A 171 1.06 -9.53 17.99
N LYS A 172 0.90 -9.30 16.69
CA LYS A 172 1.98 -9.38 15.72
C LYS A 172 1.85 -8.27 14.69
N ASN A 173 2.89 -7.46 14.56
CA ASN A 173 3.01 -6.42 13.54
C ASN A 173 4.29 -6.65 12.73
N ILE A 174 4.17 -7.17 11.54
CA ILE A 174 5.31 -7.40 10.63
C ILE A 174 5.78 -6.13 9.90
N TYR A 175 5.06 -5.03 10.09
CA TYR A 175 5.36 -3.69 9.59
C TYR A 175 5.74 -2.74 10.72
N ASN A 176 6.20 -3.28 11.85
CA ASN A 176 6.68 -2.46 12.96
C ASN A 176 7.78 -1.52 12.46
N GLU A 177 7.78 -0.33 13.01
CA GLU A 177 8.91 0.58 12.86
C GLU A 177 10.11 0.02 13.64
N LYS A 178 11.32 0.21 13.09
CA LYS A 178 12.52 -0.09 13.85
C LYS A 178 12.70 0.96 14.94
N PHE A 179 12.96 0.51 16.15
CA PHE A 179 13.29 1.44 17.22
C PHE A 179 14.64 2.11 16.92
N ASN A 180 14.62 3.43 16.80
CA ASN A 180 15.81 4.22 16.45
C ASN A 180 16.63 4.48 17.72
N VAL A 181 17.73 3.74 17.88
CA VAL A 181 18.66 3.87 18.99
C VAL A 181 19.52 5.11 18.75
N LYS A 182 19.47 6.07 19.68
CA LYS A 182 20.21 7.35 19.62
C LYS A 182 21.54 7.21 20.39
N ASP A 183 22.51 8.09 20.09
CA ASP A 183 23.77 8.23 20.80
C ASP A 183 24.65 6.96 20.88
N ILE A 184 24.81 6.29 19.74
CA ILE A 184 25.72 5.16 19.61
C ILE A 184 27.16 5.69 19.57
N PRO A 185 28.09 5.32 20.52
CA PRO A 185 29.48 5.74 20.43
C PRO A 185 30.14 5.12 19.19
N VAL A 186 30.54 5.94 18.26
CA VAL A 186 31.34 5.49 17.10
C VAL A 186 32.74 5.18 17.60
N GLN A 187 33.18 3.91 17.62
CA GLN A 187 34.58 3.56 17.81
C GLN A 187 35.41 4.02 16.63
N PRO A 188 36.44 4.85 16.78
CA PRO A 188 37.29 5.28 15.69
C PRO A 188 38.21 4.16 15.25
N LYS A 189 38.28 3.85 13.97
CA LYS A 189 39.44 3.19 13.35
C LYS A 189 40.66 4.08 13.55
N GLN A 190 41.70 3.52 14.15
CA GLN A 190 42.96 4.19 14.35
C GLN A 190 43.62 4.53 13.01
N GLU A 191 43.85 5.81 12.76
CA GLU A 191 44.96 6.35 11.97
C GLU A 191 45.48 7.63 12.67
N PRO A 192 46.78 8.01 12.50
CA PRO A 192 47.53 8.65 13.56
C PRO A 192 47.35 10.17 13.66
N ALA A 193 47.63 10.61 14.87
CA ALA A 193 47.47 11.92 15.46
C ALA A 193 47.93 13.12 14.63
N HIS A 194 47.07 14.15 14.55
CA HIS A 194 47.49 15.55 14.63
C HIS A 194 46.56 16.30 15.58
N THR A 195 47.16 16.83 16.61
CA THR A 195 46.61 17.68 17.67
C THR A 195 46.07 18.98 17.12
N VAL A 196 44.78 19.31 17.37
CA VAL A 196 44.31 20.69 17.54
C VAL A 196 43.14 20.73 18.51
N ASN A 197 43.17 21.72 19.38
CA ASN A 197 42.38 22.01 20.55
C ASN A 197 40.86 21.82 20.46
N ALA A 198 40.35 21.28 21.58
CA ALA A 198 38.93 21.22 21.92
C ALA A 198 38.32 22.61 22.16
N GLN A 199 37.29 22.92 21.47
CA GLN A 199 36.20 23.77 21.97
C GLN A 199 34.91 22.94 21.94
N THR A 200 34.34 22.81 23.14
CA THR A 200 33.09 22.08 23.41
C THR A 200 31.93 22.84 22.81
N GLU A 201 31.41 22.38 21.71
CA GLU A 201 30.10 22.85 21.24
C GLU A 201 29.00 21.99 21.86
N VAL A 202 28.18 22.64 22.66
CA VAL A 202 26.92 22.08 23.21
C VAL A 202 25.95 21.98 22.03
N ILE A 203 25.65 20.76 21.58
CA ILE A 203 24.61 20.50 20.59
C ILE A 203 23.26 20.71 21.28
N THR A 204 22.62 21.84 20.99
CA THR A 204 21.25 22.17 21.41
C THR A 204 20.26 21.65 20.38
N ASN A 205 19.10 21.19 20.83
CA ASN A 205 17.95 20.70 20.01
C ASN A 205 17.30 21.82 19.16
N SER A 206 18.10 22.53 18.34
CA SER A 206 17.66 23.72 17.59
C SER A 206 16.67 23.41 16.46
N ASP A 207 16.71 22.22 15.90
CA ASP A 207 15.92 21.87 14.73
C ASP A 207 14.43 21.58 15.10
N GLU A 208 14.17 21.12 16.32
CA GLU A 208 12.80 20.82 16.78
C GLU A 208 11.97 22.12 16.96
N TRP A 209 12.63 23.23 17.39
CA TRP A 209 11.92 24.50 17.64
C TRP A 209 11.87 25.45 16.43
N LEU A 210 12.66 25.21 15.39
CA LEU A 210 12.73 26.08 14.22
C LEU A 210 11.38 26.21 13.53
N LEU A 211 10.65 25.13 13.38
CA LEU A 211 9.33 25.12 12.73
C LEU A 211 8.27 25.87 13.55
N VAL A 212 8.24 25.60 14.86
CA VAL A 212 7.32 26.31 15.77
C VAL A 212 7.64 27.81 15.77
N PHE A 213 8.93 28.17 15.76
CA PHE A 213 9.40 29.54 15.66
C PHE A 213 8.95 30.23 14.36
N GLN A 214 9.11 29.58 13.20
CA GLN A 214 8.67 30.11 11.91
C GLN A 214 7.17 30.39 11.87
N GLN A 215 6.36 29.52 12.47
CA GLN A 215 4.92 29.73 12.62
C GLN A 215 4.63 30.97 13.49
N GLN A 216 5.39 31.16 14.59
CA GLN A 216 5.23 32.34 15.44
C GLN A 216 5.69 33.62 14.72
N VAL A 217 6.69 33.55 13.85
CA VAL A 217 7.08 34.66 12.96
C VAL A 217 5.93 35.04 12.03
N LEU A 218 5.31 34.06 11.33
CA LEU A 218 4.16 34.31 10.44
C LEU A 218 2.98 34.91 11.20
N PHE A 219 2.69 34.41 12.40
CA PHE A 219 1.61 34.93 13.25
C PHE A 219 1.92 36.33 13.76
N THR A 220 3.17 36.63 14.07
CA THR A 220 3.60 37.96 14.50
C THR A 220 3.55 38.97 13.36
N ASN A 221 3.92 38.56 12.13
CA ASN A 221 3.84 39.38 10.93
C ASN A 221 2.43 39.85 10.58
N GLN A 222 1.38 39.12 11.01
CA GLN A 222 -0.01 39.57 10.85
C GLN A 222 -0.37 40.75 11.73
N LYS A 223 0.41 41.05 12.79
CA LYS A 223 0.11 42.07 13.79
C LYS A 223 1.13 43.20 13.85
N SER A 224 2.38 42.92 13.44
CA SER A 224 3.49 43.86 13.55
C SER A 224 4.55 43.51 12.49
N GLU A 225 5.22 44.52 11.92
CA GLU A 225 6.31 44.33 10.96
C GLU A 225 7.66 44.67 11.59
N PHE A 226 8.72 43.94 11.20
CA PHE A 226 10.09 44.19 11.63
C PHE A 226 10.67 45.36 10.82
N THR A 227 10.48 46.59 11.30
CA THR A 227 10.91 47.85 10.65
C THR A 227 11.77 48.70 11.57
N ASN A 228 12.53 49.64 10.98
CA ASN A 228 13.34 50.58 11.75
C ASN A 228 12.45 51.41 12.71
N GLY A 229 12.74 51.36 14.00
CA GLY A 229 11.95 51.99 15.08
C GLY A 229 10.97 51.04 15.77
N ASN A 230 10.69 49.86 15.23
CA ASN A 230 9.78 48.87 15.82
C ASN A 230 10.46 47.51 16.11
N ARG A 231 11.78 47.37 15.87
CA ARG A 231 12.52 46.09 15.93
C ARG A 231 12.41 45.40 17.30
N ASN A 232 12.70 46.11 18.38
CA ASN A 232 12.67 45.56 19.73
C ASN A 232 11.24 45.18 20.17
N ASN A 233 10.23 45.97 19.80
CA ASN A 233 8.83 45.66 20.07
C ASN A 233 8.36 44.43 19.29
N TYR A 234 8.83 44.26 18.05
CA TYR A 234 8.57 43.10 17.24
C TYR A 234 9.16 41.82 17.88
N ILE A 235 10.46 41.86 18.28
CA ILE A 235 11.13 40.75 18.97
C ILE A 235 10.43 40.41 20.28
N TYR A 236 10.01 41.39 21.05
CA TYR A 236 9.25 41.16 22.29
C TYR A 236 7.92 40.47 22.02
N LEU A 237 7.17 40.88 20.99
CA LEU A 237 5.91 40.26 20.62
C LEU A 237 6.09 38.81 20.10
N LEU A 238 7.11 38.61 19.26
CA LEU A 238 7.49 37.29 18.76
C LEU A 238 7.90 36.38 19.92
N ALA A 239 8.75 36.81 20.82
CA ALA A 239 9.18 36.05 21.98
C ALA A 239 8.01 35.72 22.94
N SER A 240 7.04 36.60 23.08
CA SER A 240 5.82 36.37 23.84
C SER A 240 4.98 35.23 23.19
N ASN A 241 4.91 35.20 21.86
CA ASN A 241 4.23 34.15 21.14
C ASN A 241 5.00 32.83 21.23
N CYS A 242 6.34 32.84 21.13
CA CYS A 242 7.21 31.68 21.33
C CYS A 242 7.07 31.10 22.75
N ASN A 243 7.01 31.95 23.79
CA ASN A 243 6.77 31.52 25.16
C ASN A 243 5.42 30.78 25.30
N ARG A 244 4.33 31.34 24.75
CA ARG A 244 3.00 30.70 24.76
C ARG A 244 2.99 29.39 23.98
N ALA A 245 3.79 29.28 22.92
CA ALA A 245 3.96 28.07 22.13
C ALA A 245 4.86 27.03 22.78
N GLY A 246 5.49 27.34 23.92
CA GLY A 246 6.32 26.42 24.71
C GLY A 246 7.76 26.29 24.21
N ILE A 247 8.26 27.20 23.35
CA ILE A 247 9.68 27.21 22.95
C ILE A 247 10.50 27.65 24.16
N PRO A 248 11.61 26.96 24.54
CA PRO A 248 12.49 27.41 25.61
C PRO A 248 13.11 28.79 25.32
N GLN A 249 13.38 29.57 26.37
CA GLN A 249 13.92 30.93 26.22
C GLN A 249 15.23 30.93 25.45
N SER A 250 16.14 29.99 25.76
CA SER A 250 17.46 29.83 25.12
C SER A 250 17.32 29.62 23.59
N ASP A 251 16.39 28.77 23.20
CA ASP A 251 16.15 28.46 21.80
C ASP A 251 15.52 29.64 21.07
N THR A 252 14.62 30.39 21.73
CA THR A 252 14.04 31.62 21.19
C THR A 252 15.12 32.71 21.00
N GLU A 253 16.03 32.91 21.97
CA GLU A 253 17.15 33.83 21.84
C GLU A 253 18.05 33.48 20.65
N MET A 254 18.40 32.21 20.51
CA MET A 254 19.24 31.73 19.43
C MET A 254 18.56 31.89 18.06
N LEU A 255 17.30 31.48 17.92
CA LEU A 255 16.55 31.58 16.66
C LEU A 255 16.31 33.03 16.27
N CYS A 256 16.03 33.94 17.23
CA CYS A 256 15.95 35.36 16.95
C CYS A 256 17.27 35.95 16.45
N SER A 257 18.41 35.52 17.04
CA SER A 257 19.74 35.99 16.62
C SER A 257 20.12 35.51 15.22
N GLN A 258 19.61 34.36 14.80
CA GLN A 258 19.84 33.82 13.45
C GLN A 258 18.97 34.49 12.37
N HIS A 259 17.77 34.97 12.73
CA HIS A 259 16.77 35.40 11.75
C HIS A 259 16.59 36.93 11.66
N PHE A 260 17.06 37.71 12.64
CA PHE A 260 16.84 39.13 12.69
C PHE A 260 18.14 39.95 12.91
N ASP A 261 18.32 41.01 12.14
CA ASP A 261 19.48 41.91 12.22
C ASP A 261 19.33 42.89 13.40
N LEU A 262 19.65 42.37 14.61
CA LEU A 262 19.71 43.14 15.88
C LEU A 262 20.91 42.65 16.70
N SER A 263 21.42 43.50 17.59
CA SER A 263 22.50 43.09 18.48
C SER A 263 22.03 41.96 19.42
N GLU A 264 22.93 41.03 19.74
CA GLU A 264 22.62 39.94 20.68
C GLU A 264 22.06 40.43 22.01
N ARG A 265 22.53 41.61 22.47
CA ARG A 265 22.07 42.23 23.71
C ARG A 265 20.61 42.67 23.59
N GLU A 266 20.23 43.34 22.52
CA GLU A 266 18.85 43.81 22.30
C GLU A 266 17.87 42.63 22.15
N ILE A 267 18.27 41.55 21.47
CA ILE A 267 17.51 40.31 21.36
C ILE A 267 17.32 39.70 22.75
N LYS A 268 18.39 39.51 23.47
CA LYS A 268 18.38 38.90 24.81
C LYS A 268 17.53 39.71 25.82
N ASP A 269 17.64 41.02 25.79
CA ASP A 269 16.85 41.91 26.67
C ASP A 269 15.36 41.83 26.32
N SER A 270 15.00 41.80 25.02
CA SER A 270 13.63 41.71 24.56
C SER A 270 13.00 40.32 24.86
N VAL A 271 13.74 39.22 24.59
CA VAL A 271 13.29 37.86 24.86
C VAL A 271 13.15 37.64 26.37
N ASN A 272 14.13 38.01 27.16
CA ASN A 272 14.09 37.89 28.63
C ASN A 272 12.90 38.65 29.22
N SER A 273 12.65 39.89 28.74
CA SER A 273 11.49 40.70 29.15
C SER A 273 10.17 39.97 28.82
N ALA A 274 10.04 39.42 27.63
CA ALA A 274 8.83 38.69 27.21
C ALA A 274 8.57 37.47 28.08
N TYR A 275 9.59 36.62 28.30
CA TYR A 275 9.47 35.41 29.09
C TYR A 275 9.21 35.70 30.57
N LYS A 276 9.79 36.77 31.12
CA LYS A 276 9.54 37.22 32.49
C LYS A 276 8.10 37.70 32.67
N HIS A 277 7.62 38.57 31.77
CA HIS A 277 6.26 39.09 31.86
C HIS A 277 5.16 38.05 31.59
N HIS A 278 5.44 37.05 30.79
CA HIS A 278 4.52 35.99 30.42
C HIS A 278 4.90 34.61 31.00
N SER A 279 5.60 34.56 32.10
CA SER A 279 6.09 33.29 32.72
C SER A 279 4.95 32.30 33.06
N THR A 280 3.77 32.82 33.43
CA THR A 280 2.58 31.97 33.70
C THR A 280 1.86 31.51 32.45
N GLU A 281 2.28 31.96 31.28
CA GLU A 281 1.70 31.64 29.99
C GLU A 281 2.57 30.68 29.16
N PHE A 282 3.66 30.15 29.73
CA PHE A 282 4.53 29.21 29.05
C PHE A 282 3.75 27.94 28.66
N ALA A 283 3.84 27.55 27.38
CA ALA A 283 3.12 26.43 26.77
C ALA A 283 1.59 26.46 26.98
N LYS A 284 0.99 27.63 27.16
CA LYS A 284 -0.44 27.83 27.41
C LYS A 284 -1.30 27.56 26.17
N PHE A 285 -0.77 27.84 24.98
CA PHE A 285 -1.37 27.25 23.80
C PHE A 285 -0.98 25.78 23.80
N PRO A 286 -1.96 24.83 23.72
CA PRO A 286 -1.58 23.47 23.43
C PRO A 286 -0.62 23.58 22.23
N LYS A 287 0.48 22.81 22.23
CA LYS A 287 1.18 22.44 21.00
C LYS A 287 0.04 22.25 20.02
N PRO A 288 -0.08 22.99 18.92
CA PRO A 288 -1.22 22.82 18.04
C PRO A 288 -1.38 21.33 18.01
N VAL A 289 -2.52 20.84 18.55
CA VAL A 289 -2.95 19.50 18.25
C VAL A 289 -2.73 19.54 16.78
N GLN A 290 -1.77 18.78 16.30
CA GLN A 290 -1.71 18.49 14.91
C GLN A 290 -3.13 18.05 14.63
N GLN A 291 -3.97 19.08 14.40
CA GLN A 291 -4.99 18.93 13.41
C GLN A 291 -4.15 18.41 12.30
N GLU A 292 -4.19 17.09 12.12
CA GLU A 292 -3.56 16.53 10.99
C GLU A 292 -3.29 17.69 10.07
N GLU A 293 -2.17 18.29 10.33
CA GLU A 293 -1.52 19.00 9.32
C GLU A 293 -1.47 17.94 8.31
N ILE A 294 -2.54 17.87 7.60
CA ILE A 294 -2.53 17.61 6.24
C ILE A 294 -1.46 18.56 5.82
N ASN A 295 -0.34 18.28 6.42
CA ASN A 295 0.90 18.06 5.83
C ASN A 295 1.49 19.17 5.08
N ALA A 296 2.30 19.82 5.76
CA ALA A 296 3.50 20.19 5.09
C ALA A 296 4.74 20.02 5.97
N ASN A 297 4.78 19.11 6.84
CA ASN A 297 5.99 18.62 7.49
C ASN A 297 5.61 17.51 8.45
N ASN A 298 4.95 16.54 7.89
CA ASN A 298 5.46 15.22 7.98
C ASN A 298 6.53 15.11 6.86
N GLU A 299 7.70 15.48 7.21
CA GLU A 299 8.76 14.53 7.49
C GLU A 299 8.45 13.73 8.77
N SER A 300 7.20 13.42 9.10
CA SER A 300 6.74 12.07 9.12
C SER A 300 7.46 11.47 7.96
N GLU A 301 8.35 10.57 8.16
CA GLU A 301 8.70 9.56 7.21
C GLU A 301 7.44 9.41 6.38
N VAL A 302 7.42 10.09 5.23
CA VAL A 302 6.50 9.76 4.15
C VAL A 302 6.78 8.30 4.05
N GLN A 303 5.84 7.43 4.43
CA GLN A 303 6.06 5.99 4.40
C GLN A 303 6.51 5.72 2.98
N THR A 304 7.83 5.88 2.77
CA THR A 304 8.43 5.78 1.47
C THR A 304 8.25 4.34 1.08
N MET A 305 7.42 4.12 0.09
CA MET A 305 7.22 2.77 -0.38
C MET A 305 8.58 2.23 -0.84
N PRO A 306 8.90 0.98 -0.47
CA PRO A 306 10.20 0.41 -0.80
C PRO A 306 10.38 0.32 -2.30
N THR A 307 11.58 0.57 -2.79
CA THR A 307 12.02 0.30 -4.17
C THR A 307 12.46 -1.16 -4.33
N LEU A 308 12.61 -1.61 -5.57
CA LEU A 308 13.13 -2.94 -5.87
C LEU A 308 14.55 -3.11 -5.31
N PRO A 309 14.87 -4.29 -4.73
CA PRO A 309 16.20 -4.58 -4.21
C PRO A 309 17.30 -4.42 -5.28
N ASP A 310 18.45 -3.83 -4.90
CA ASP A 310 19.53 -3.58 -5.83
C ASP A 310 20.12 -4.87 -6.43
N GLU A 311 20.00 -5.98 -5.70
CA GLU A 311 20.55 -7.30 -6.05
C GLU A 311 19.88 -7.92 -7.28
N ILE A 312 18.65 -7.54 -7.62
CA ILE A 312 17.95 -8.12 -8.78
C ILE A 312 18.48 -7.60 -10.11
N PHE A 313 18.97 -6.34 -10.15
CA PHE A 313 19.30 -5.66 -11.42
C PHE A 313 20.48 -6.26 -12.16
N PRO A 314 21.59 -6.67 -11.50
CA PRO A 314 22.70 -7.36 -12.19
C PRO A 314 22.31 -8.72 -12.78
N LEU A 315 21.20 -9.30 -12.32
CA LEU A 315 20.75 -10.65 -12.66
C LEU A 315 19.62 -10.67 -13.70
N LEU A 316 19.12 -9.51 -14.10
CA LEU A 316 18.10 -9.40 -15.15
C LEU A 316 18.65 -9.88 -16.52
N PRO A 317 17.77 -10.23 -17.48
CA PRO A 317 18.17 -10.34 -18.88
C PRO A 317 18.91 -9.09 -19.36
N ASP A 318 19.93 -9.26 -20.20
CA ASP A 318 20.81 -8.16 -20.65
C ASP A 318 20.04 -7.02 -21.33
N PHE A 319 18.99 -7.37 -22.03
CA PHE A 319 18.08 -6.38 -22.62
C PHE A 319 17.44 -5.48 -21.54
N LEU A 320 16.93 -6.05 -20.46
CA LEU A 320 16.36 -5.27 -19.34
C LEU A 320 17.43 -4.51 -18.57
N LYS A 321 18.65 -5.05 -18.41
CA LYS A 321 19.79 -4.32 -17.83
C LYS A 321 20.08 -3.05 -18.63
N SER A 322 20.08 -3.16 -19.97
CA SER A 322 20.32 -2.03 -20.87
C SER A 322 19.26 -0.93 -20.72
N ILE A 323 17.99 -1.31 -20.48
CA ILE A 323 16.90 -0.37 -20.23
C ILE A 323 17.09 0.39 -18.90
N VAL A 324 17.39 -0.33 -17.83
CA VAL A 324 17.46 0.27 -16.49
C VAL A 324 18.75 1.03 -16.20
N LYS A 325 19.80 0.77 -16.99
CA LYS A 325 21.13 1.40 -16.85
C LYS A 325 21.11 2.93 -16.94
N VAL A 326 20.15 3.48 -17.68
CA VAL A 326 20.04 4.93 -17.93
C VAL A 326 19.22 5.67 -16.87
N SER A 327 18.72 4.98 -15.86
CA SER A 327 17.92 5.56 -14.79
C SER A 327 18.73 6.48 -13.88
N ALA A 328 18.15 7.59 -13.47
CA ALA A 328 18.79 8.58 -12.59
C ALA A 328 18.43 8.38 -11.10
N SER A 329 17.41 7.56 -10.78
CA SER A 329 16.99 7.24 -9.40
C SER A 329 16.50 5.80 -9.32
N LYS A 330 16.34 5.29 -8.08
CA LYS A 330 15.79 3.95 -7.83
C LYS A 330 14.36 3.84 -8.34
N GLU A 331 13.53 4.83 -8.10
CA GLU A 331 12.15 4.87 -8.56
C GLU A 331 12.07 4.92 -10.09
N GLU A 332 12.93 5.72 -10.75
CA GLU A 332 13.00 5.76 -12.20
C GLU A 332 13.42 4.41 -12.78
N ARG A 333 14.39 3.74 -12.14
CA ARG A 333 14.83 2.39 -12.49
C ARG A 333 13.71 1.36 -12.41
N ASP A 334 12.95 1.40 -11.33
CA ASP A 334 11.84 0.48 -11.08
C ASP A 334 10.71 0.67 -12.10
N ILE A 335 10.32 1.92 -12.40
CA ILE A 335 9.26 2.16 -13.38
C ILE A 335 9.69 1.86 -14.81
N LEU A 336 10.96 2.06 -15.16
CA LEU A 336 11.50 1.65 -16.45
C LEU A 336 11.49 0.11 -16.58
N LEU A 337 11.87 -0.62 -15.54
CA LEU A 337 11.80 -2.09 -15.53
C LEU A 337 10.37 -2.58 -15.68
N LEU A 338 9.48 -2.18 -14.76
CA LEU A 338 8.10 -2.67 -14.72
C LEU A 338 7.32 -2.24 -15.96
N GLY A 339 7.47 -0.98 -16.38
CA GLY A 339 6.83 -0.45 -17.57
C GLY A 339 7.27 -1.15 -18.85
N SER A 340 8.57 -1.45 -18.97
CA SER A 340 9.12 -2.18 -20.12
C SER A 340 8.61 -3.63 -20.14
N VAL A 341 8.63 -4.34 -19.02
CA VAL A 341 8.09 -5.70 -18.93
C VAL A 341 6.62 -5.73 -19.40
N VAL A 342 5.81 -4.74 -19.03
CA VAL A 342 4.40 -4.65 -19.46
C VAL A 342 4.28 -4.30 -20.95
N ALA A 343 5.05 -3.34 -21.45
CA ALA A 343 5.01 -2.97 -22.87
C ALA A 343 5.43 -4.16 -23.76
N LEU A 344 6.52 -4.84 -23.40
CA LEU A 344 7.02 -6.01 -24.11
C LEU A 344 6.05 -7.18 -24.05
N SER A 345 5.34 -7.37 -22.91
CA SER A 345 4.36 -8.44 -22.75
C SER A 345 3.21 -8.42 -23.77
N ALA A 346 2.91 -7.25 -24.35
CA ALA A 346 1.91 -7.12 -25.41
C ALA A 346 2.38 -7.66 -26.76
N CYS A 347 3.69 -7.84 -26.94
CA CYS A 347 4.36 -8.10 -28.21
C CYS A 347 5.11 -9.44 -28.21
N LEU A 348 4.58 -10.48 -27.55
CA LEU A 348 5.17 -11.84 -27.52
C LEU A 348 4.22 -12.81 -28.27
N PRO A 349 4.26 -12.85 -29.61
CA PRO A 349 3.46 -13.82 -30.37
C PRO A 349 4.00 -15.24 -30.14
N ASN A 350 3.12 -16.23 -30.28
CA ASN A 350 3.44 -17.66 -30.20
C ASN A 350 4.06 -18.13 -28.88
N ILE A 351 3.97 -17.30 -27.81
CA ILE A 351 4.46 -17.63 -26.45
C ILE A 351 3.27 -17.84 -25.54
N PHE A 352 3.25 -18.96 -24.81
CA PHE A 352 2.24 -19.27 -23.80
C PHE A 352 2.76 -20.26 -22.77
N GLY A 353 2.09 -20.37 -21.65
CA GLY A 353 2.31 -21.41 -20.65
C GLY A 353 0.99 -21.95 -20.12
N TYR A 354 1.04 -22.94 -19.24
CA TYR A 354 -0.14 -23.46 -18.54
C TYR A 354 -0.11 -23.04 -17.07
N TYR A 355 -1.17 -22.39 -16.63
CA TYR A 355 -1.38 -21.96 -15.26
C TYR A 355 -2.81 -22.30 -14.84
N ASP A 356 -2.96 -23.11 -13.78
CA ASP A 356 -4.28 -23.61 -13.33
C ASP A 356 -5.06 -24.27 -14.49
N ASP A 357 -4.38 -25.20 -15.20
CA ASP A 357 -4.86 -25.95 -16.37
C ASP A 357 -5.32 -25.09 -17.57
N LYS A 358 -5.12 -23.77 -17.51
CA LYS A 358 -5.47 -22.85 -18.59
C LYS A 358 -4.23 -22.42 -19.38
N LYS A 359 -4.36 -22.37 -20.71
CA LYS A 359 -3.36 -21.76 -21.59
C LYS A 359 -3.36 -20.24 -21.34
N VAL A 360 -2.22 -19.65 -20.92
CA VAL A 360 -2.06 -18.22 -20.63
C VAL A 360 -0.92 -17.60 -21.43
N ASN A 361 -1.10 -16.36 -21.88
CA ASN A 361 -0.09 -15.56 -22.55
C ASN A 361 0.53 -14.55 -21.56
N ALA A 362 1.57 -13.84 -21.96
CA ALA A 362 2.39 -12.99 -21.08
C ALA A 362 1.76 -11.65 -20.67
N ASN A 363 0.56 -11.33 -21.13
CA ASN A 363 -0.08 -10.02 -20.98
C ASN A 363 -0.23 -9.56 -19.52
N LEU A 364 0.17 -8.31 -19.24
CA LEU A 364 0.25 -7.73 -17.91
C LEU A 364 -0.46 -6.37 -17.84
N PHE A 365 -0.98 -6.04 -16.65
CA PHE A 365 -1.54 -4.72 -16.35
C PHE A 365 -0.75 -4.06 -15.23
N LEU A 366 -0.37 -2.79 -15.41
CA LEU A 366 0.38 -2.00 -14.44
C LEU A 366 -0.25 -0.62 -14.29
N PHE A 367 -0.41 -0.17 -13.05
CA PHE A 367 -0.74 1.20 -12.72
C PHE A 367 0.37 1.80 -11.83
N ILE A 368 1.04 2.83 -12.36
CA ILE A 368 2.05 3.59 -11.62
C ILE A 368 1.38 4.83 -11.04
N THR A 369 1.36 4.93 -9.71
CA THR A 369 0.78 6.07 -9.03
C THR A 369 1.84 6.94 -8.39
N ALA A 370 1.71 8.23 -8.59
CA ALA A 370 2.56 9.23 -7.97
C ALA A 370 1.84 10.58 -7.97
N GLN A 371 2.23 11.46 -7.09
CA GLN A 371 1.78 12.86 -7.15
C GLN A 371 2.24 13.54 -8.44
N ALA A 372 1.73 14.72 -8.75
CA ALA A 372 2.16 15.47 -9.91
C ALA A 372 3.68 15.76 -9.84
N SER A 373 4.34 15.77 -10.99
CA SER A 373 5.79 16.05 -11.12
C SER A 373 6.76 15.03 -10.51
N ALA A 374 6.31 13.83 -10.12
CA ALA A 374 7.17 12.79 -9.54
C ALA A 374 8.05 12.02 -10.56
N GLY A 375 8.15 12.47 -11.81
CA GLY A 375 9.05 11.84 -12.79
C GLY A 375 8.42 10.75 -13.67
N LYS A 376 7.08 10.55 -13.62
CA LYS A 376 6.35 9.55 -14.44
C LYS A 376 6.57 9.68 -15.95
N GLY A 377 6.97 10.85 -16.44
CA GLY A 377 7.21 11.10 -17.86
C GLY A 377 8.22 10.15 -18.52
N ARG A 378 9.12 9.54 -17.73
CA ARG A 378 10.09 8.54 -18.23
C ARG A 378 9.43 7.27 -18.81
N LEU A 379 8.19 6.99 -18.47
CA LEU A 379 7.44 5.87 -19.05
C LEU A 379 7.27 5.94 -20.57
N ILE A 380 7.43 7.12 -21.17
CA ILE A 380 7.38 7.27 -22.64
C ILE A 380 8.44 6.39 -23.33
N HIS A 381 9.58 6.16 -22.70
CA HIS A 381 10.62 5.28 -23.25
C HIS A 381 10.19 3.81 -23.28
N CYS A 382 9.36 3.36 -22.32
CA CYS A 382 8.78 2.01 -22.39
C CYS A 382 7.86 1.83 -23.62
N ARG A 383 7.16 2.89 -24.03
CA ARG A 383 6.38 2.91 -25.28
C ARG A 383 7.25 2.84 -26.51
N GLN A 384 8.41 3.53 -26.49
CA GLN A 384 9.35 3.56 -27.62
C GLN A 384 9.84 2.16 -27.97
N LEU A 385 10.06 1.26 -26.98
CA LEU A 385 10.52 -0.11 -27.20
C LEU A 385 9.64 -0.93 -28.16
N VAL A 386 8.34 -0.69 -28.15
CA VAL A 386 7.38 -1.44 -28.98
C VAL A 386 6.79 -0.61 -30.13
N ASN A 387 7.31 0.59 -30.35
CA ASN A 387 6.87 1.47 -31.42
C ASN A 387 7.11 0.90 -32.84
N PRO A 388 8.24 0.19 -33.11
CA PRO A 388 8.41 -0.47 -34.40
C PRO A 388 7.31 -1.50 -34.70
N VAL A 389 6.88 -2.28 -33.71
CA VAL A 389 5.77 -3.23 -33.86
C VAL A 389 4.48 -2.49 -34.23
N HIS A 390 4.16 -1.40 -33.53
CA HIS A 390 3.01 -0.57 -33.87
C HIS A 390 3.07 -0.02 -35.29
N LYS A 391 4.23 0.51 -35.71
CA LYS A 391 4.45 1.03 -37.07
C LYS A 391 4.27 -0.06 -38.12
N ALA A 392 4.79 -1.27 -37.90
CA ALA A 392 4.62 -2.39 -38.81
C ALA A 392 3.14 -2.79 -38.97
N MET A 393 2.38 -2.89 -37.86
CA MET A 393 0.94 -3.16 -37.89
C MET A 393 0.17 -2.07 -38.66
N ARG A 394 0.48 -0.79 -38.43
CA ARG A 394 -0.14 0.34 -39.15
C ARG A 394 0.19 0.34 -40.64
N ALA A 395 1.44 0.01 -41.00
CA ALA A 395 1.84 -0.11 -42.39
C ALA A 395 1.06 -1.23 -43.12
N GLN A 396 0.89 -2.39 -42.45
CA GLN A 396 0.08 -3.49 -42.99
C GLN A 396 -1.39 -3.06 -43.17
N ALA A 397 -1.99 -2.37 -42.18
CA ALA A 397 -3.36 -1.87 -42.29
C ALA A 397 -3.52 -0.86 -43.44
N ALA A 398 -2.53 0.04 -43.63
CA ALA A 398 -2.54 1.01 -44.73
C ALA A 398 -2.47 0.33 -46.11
N LEU A 399 -1.70 -0.75 -46.24
CA LEU A 399 -1.60 -1.53 -47.46
C LEU A 399 -2.95 -2.18 -47.82
N LEU A 400 -3.55 -2.89 -46.86
CA LEU A 400 -4.86 -3.53 -46.98
C LEU A 400 -5.97 -2.51 -47.33
N LYS A 401 -5.90 -1.32 -46.72
CA LYS A 401 -6.84 -0.23 -47.06
C LYS A 401 -6.69 0.26 -48.48
N LYS A 402 -5.45 0.43 -48.97
CA LYS A 402 -5.18 0.83 -50.37
C LYS A 402 -5.72 -0.19 -51.36
N GLU A 403 -5.55 -1.48 -51.08
CA GLU A 403 -6.10 -2.56 -51.89
C GLU A 403 -7.63 -2.53 -51.90
N TYR A 404 -8.26 -2.36 -50.72
CA TYR A 404 -9.70 -2.21 -50.59
C TYR A 404 -10.24 -1.01 -51.36
N ASP A 405 -9.58 0.15 -51.26
CA ASP A 405 -10.01 1.36 -51.97
C ASP A 405 -9.96 1.16 -53.49
N ALA A 406 -8.96 0.44 -54.03
CA ALA A 406 -8.88 0.05 -55.43
C ALA A 406 -10.03 -0.90 -55.83
N GLN A 407 -10.26 -1.96 -55.04
CA GLN A 407 -11.35 -2.91 -55.29
C GLN A 407 -12.73 -2.22 -55.21
N MET A 408 -12.92 -1.27 -54.30
CA MET A 408 -14.14 -0.49 -54.19
C MET A 408 -14.37 0.43 -55.41
N ALA A 409 -13.30 1.03 -55.94
CA ALA A 409 -13.37 1.84 -57.15
C ALA A 409 -13.83 0.98 -58.36
N ASP A 410 -13.22 -0.21 -58.51
CA ASP A 410 -13.63 -1.18 -59.56
C ASP A 410 -15.05 -1.67 -59.38
N TYR A 411 -15.46 -2.01 -58.16
CA TYR A 411 -16.83 -2.40 -57.83
C TYR A 411 -17.83 -1.29 -58.20
N ASN A 412 -17.55 -0.04 -57.83
CA ASN A 412 -18.41 1.09 -58.11
C ASN A 412 -18.51 1.38 -59.63
N SER A 413 -17.43 1.19 -60.37
CA SER A 413 -17.42 1.36 -61.85
C SER A 413 -18.19 0.25 -62.57
N SER A 414 -18.25 -0.95 -62.02
CA SER A 414 -18.96 -2.11 -62.58
C SER A 414 -20.39 -2.29 -62.03
N LYS A 415 -20.83 -1.42 -61.10
CA LYS A 415 -22.13 -1.50 -60.45
C LYS A 415 -23.29 -1.47 -61.46
N GLY A 416 -24.03 -2.56 -61.50
CA GLY A 416 -25.12 -2.78 -62.45
C GLY A 416 -24.76 -3.54 -63.76
N LYS A 417 -23.46 -3.91 -63.94
CA LYS A 417 -22.98 -4.69 -65.09
C LYS A 417 -22.45 -6.10 -64.72
N SER A 418 -22.25 -6.38 -63.46
CA SER A 418 -21.78 -7.68 -62.99
C SER A 418 -22.39 -8.02 -61.62
N ASN A 419 -22.51 -9.32 -61.31
CA ASN A 419 -22.87 -9.83 -59.96
C ASN A 419 -21.67 -9.83 -58.98
N ALA A 420 -20.78 -8.84 -59.09
CA ALA A 420 -19.61 -8.78 -58.22
C ALA A 420 -20.02 -8.49 -56.75
N GLU A 421 -19.47 -9.26 -55.83
CA GLU A 421 -19.68 -9.03 -54.40
C GLU A 421 -18.96 -7.75 -53.96
N LYS A 422 -19.59 -7.03 -53.04
CA LYS A 422 -19.00 -5.81 -52.47
C LYS A 422 -17.75 -6.17 -51.66
N PRO A 423 -16.60 -5.52 -51.88
CA PRO A 423 -15.39 -5.76 -51.09
C PRO A 423 -15.62 -5.58 -49.60
N VAL A 424 -15.02 -6.45 -48.78
CA VAL A 424 -15.08 -6.42 -47.31
C VAL A 424 -14.07 -5.40 -46.81
N LYS A 425 -14.51 -4.56 -45.88
CA LYS A 425 -13.64 -3.55 -45.26
C LYS A 425 -12.49 -4.23 -44.46
N PRO A 426 -11.24 -3.88 -44.71
CA PRO A 426 -10.11 -4.49 -44.01
C PRO A 426 -10.02 -4.07 -42.54
N PRO A 427 -9.36 -4.89 -41.69
CA PRO A 427 -9.15 -4.57 -40.27
C PRO A 427 -8.21 -3.39 -40.09
N GLU A 428 -8.50 -2.57 -39.08
CA GLU A 428 -7.69 -1.42 -38.66
C GLU A 428 -6.64 -1.87 -37.61
N LYS A 429 -5.55 -2.50 -38.06
CA LYS A 429 -4.54 -3.08 -37.21
C LYS A 429 -3.68 -2.02 -36.50
N MET A 430 -3.56 -2.12 -35.17
CA MET A 430 -2.67 -1.28 -34.35
C MET A 430 -2.34 -1.95 -33.01
N LEU A 431 -1.13 -1.70 -32.49
CA LEU A 431 -0.75 -2.15 -31.16
C LEU A 431 -1.35 -1.24 -30.06
N PHE A 432 -1.15 0.09 -30.20
CA PHE A 432 -1.64 1.04 -29.21
C PHE A 432 -3.13 1.32 -29.42
N ILE A 433 -3.97 0.80 -28.53
CA ILE A 433 -5.41 1.05 -28.56
C ILE A 433 -5.70 2.27 -27.69
N PRO A 434 -6.24 3.38 -28.25
CA PRO A 434 -6.53 4.58 -27.48
C PRO A 434 -7.59 4.32 -26.39
N ALA A 435 -7.36 4.83 -25.18
CA ALA A 435 -8.30 4.64 -24.05
C ALA A 435 -9.58 5.49 -24.15
N ASN A 436 -9.59 6.57 -24.94
CA ASN A 436 -10.72 7.49 -25.11
C ASN A 436 -11.77 6.99 -26.11
N ASN A 437 -11.86 5.69 -26.32
CA ASN A 437 -12.85 5.07 -27.21
C ASN A 437 -14.16 4.74 -26.50
N SER A 438 -15.24 4.61 -27.31
CA SER A 438 -16.43 3.88 -26.85
C SER A 438 -16.10 2.41 -26.64
N SER A 439 -16.91 1.69 -25.85
CA SER A 439 -16.70 0.24 -25.62
C SER A 439 -16.70 -0.55 -26.94
N THR A 440 -17.60 -0.24 -27.85
CA THR A 440 -17.65 -0.89 -29.17
C THR A 440 -16.44 -0.56 -30.05
N GLY A 441 -15.96 0.68 -30.02
CA GLY A 441 -14.76 1.09 -30.75
C GLY A 441 -13.51 0.41 -30.20
N PHE A 442 -13.39 0.32 -28.88
CA PHE A 442 -12.29 -0.37 -28.23
C PHE A 442 -12.23 -1.86 -28.60
N PHE A 443 -13.34 -2.59 -28.47
CA PHE A 443 -13.39 -4.01 -28.81
C PHE A 443 -13.21 -4.26 -30.32
N GLN A 444 -13.68 -3.34 -31.17
CA GLN A 444 -13.44 -3.45 -32.61
C GLN A 444 -11.94 -3.37 -32.93
N LEU A 445 -11.23 -2.39 -32.39
CA LEU A 445 -9.79 -2.24 -32.62
C LEU A 445 -8.99 -3.44 -32.06
N LEU A 446 -9.43 -3.98 -30.93
CA LEU A 446 -8.84 -5.19 -30.37
C LEU A 446 -9.08 -6.41 -31.29
N ASN A 447 -10.28 -6.57 -31.81
CA ASN A 447 -10.63 -7.62 -32.76
C ASN A 447 -9.85 -7.48 -34.08
N ASP A 448 -9.79 -6.26 -34.64
CA ASP A 448 -9.05 -5.95 -35.87
C ASP A 448 -7.56 -6.27 -35.75
N SER A 449 -7.04 -6.23 -34.52
CA SER A 449 -5.65 -6.56 -34.19
C SER A 449 -5.47 -8.01 -33.71
N ASN A 450 -6.35 -8.93 -34.11
CA ASN A 450 -6.34 -10.34 -33.73
C ASN A 450 -6.38 -10.57 -32.21
N GLY A 451 -7.14 -9.76 -31.49
CA GLY A 451 -7.27 -9.83 -30.03
C GLY A 451 -6.05 -9.32 -29.26
N ARG A 452 -5.03 -8.75 -29.92
CA ARG A 452 -3.82 -8.25 -29.29
C ARG A 452 -3.80 -6.74 -29.21
N GLY A 453 -3.34 -6.18 -28.07
CA GLY A 453 -3.26 -4.73 -27.93
C GLY A 453 -2.53 -4.29 -26.66
N LEU A 454 -2.11 -3.04 -26.68
CA LEU A 454 -1.53 -2.34 -25.53
C LEU A 454 -2.26 -1.02 -25.31
N ILE A 455 -2.80 -0.82 -24.11
CA ILE A 455 -3.21 0.50 -23.68
C ILE A 455 -2.05 1.15 -22.98
N PHE A 456 -1.67 2.33 -23.42
CA PHE A 456 -0.60 3.12 -22.84
C PHE A 456 -1.11 4.53 -22.57
N GLU A 457 -1.37 4.84 -21.30
CA GLU A 457 -1.87 6.15 -20.88
C GLU A 457 -1.06 6.68 -19.70
N THR A 458 -0.44 7.81 -19.90
CA THR A 458 0.36 8.50 -18.87
C THR A 458 -0.51 9.30 -17.90
N GLU A 459 -1.78 9.54 -18.27
CA GLU A 459 -2.78 10.19 -17.43
C GLU A 459 -4.02 9.30 -17.31
N GLY A 460 -4.19 8.67 -16.14
CA GLY A 460 -5.28 7.73 -15.87
C GLY A 460 -6.70 8.33 -15.99
N ASP A 461 -6.82 9.66 -16.04
CA ASP A 461 -8.08 10.38 -16.23
C ASP A 461 -8.79 10.00 -17.52
N THR A 462 -8.05 9.84 -18.60
CA THR A 462 -8.62 9.48 -19.91
C THR A 462 -9.43 8.20 -19.83
N MET A 463 -8.86 7.15 -19.24
CA MET A 463 -9.55 5.88 -19.05
C MET A 463 -10.64 5.96 -17.98
N ALA A 464 -10.42 6.68 -16.89
CA ALA A 464 -11.40 6.86 -15.84
C ALA A 464 -12.66 7.58 -16.35
N GLN A 465 -12.51 8.55 -17.26
CA GLN A 465 -13.63 9.23 -17.93
C GLN A 465 -14.36 8.27 -18.87
N ALA A 466 -13.63 7.48 -19.64
CA ALA A 466 -14.24 6.46 -20.51
C ALA A 466 -15.10 5.46 -19.71
N PHE A 467 -14.62 5.00 -18.55
CA PHE A 467 -15.36 4.06 -17.70
C PHE A 467 -16.61 4.67 -17.03
N LYS A 468 -16.65 5.98 -16.85
CA LYS A 468 -17.82 6.70 -16.28
C LYS A 468 -18.91 6.97 -17.31
N SER A 469 -18.59 6.98 -18.60
CA SER A 469 -19.58 7.25 -19.63
C SER A 469 -20.54 6.08 -19.81
N ASP A 470 -21.82 6.35 -20.06
CA ASP A 470 -22.86 5.32 -20.25
C ASP A 470 -22.55 4.37 -21.41
N TYR A 471 -21.75 4.81 -22.38
CA TYR A 471 -21.37 4.03 -23.57
C TYR A 471 -19.92 3.55 -23.56
N GLY A 472 -19.13 3.90 -22.51
CA GLY A 472 -17.69 3.67 -22.47
C GLY A 472 -17.22 2.68 -21.41
N ASN A 473 -18.10 2.14 -20.57
CA ASN A 473 -17.67 1.22 -19.53
C ASN A 473 -17.34 -0.17 -20.09
N TYR A 474 -16.06 -0.37 -20.39
CA TYR A 474 -15.53 -1.66 -20.84
C TYR A 474 -14.65 -2.36 -19.81
N SER A 475 -14.81 -2.05 -18.51
CA SER A 475 -14.04 -2.67 -17.40
C SER A 475 -14.21 -4.20 -17.36
N HIS A 476 -15.39 -4.72 -17.77
CA HIS A 476 -15.60 -6.16 -17.89
C HIS A 476 -14.67 -6.79 -18.95
N GLY A 477 -14.41 -6.10 -20.06
CA GLY A 477 -13.49 -6.56 -21.08
C GLY A 477 -12.06 -6.67 -20.60
N PHE A 478 -11.60 -5.77 -19.71
CA PHE A 478 -10.31 -5.90 -19.05
C PHE A 478 -10.23 -7.15 -18.18
N ARG A 479 -11.31 -7.44 -17.42
CA ARG A 479 -11.34 -8.63 -16.58
C ARG A 479 -11.29 -9.91 -17.41
N ASN A 480 -12.02 -9.95 -18.52
CA ASN A 480 -12.00 -11.08 -19.45
C ASN A 480 -10.64 -11.19 -20.15
N ALA A 481 -10.09 -10.08 -20.68
CA ALA A 481 -8.81 -10.06 -21.36
C ALA A 481 -7.64 -10.51 -20.45
N PHE A 482 -7.68 -10.16 -19.16
CA PHE A 482 -6.67 -10.64 -18.20
C PHE A 482 -6.67 -12.17 -18.07
N GLN A 483 -7.82 -12.82 -18.18
CA GLN A 483 -7.96 -14.27 -18.10
C GLN A 483 -7.97 -14.95 -19.47
N HIS A 484 -7.82 -14.20 -20.57
CA HIS A 484 -7.99 -14.66 -21.94
C HIS A 484 -9.37 -15.31 -22.18
N GLU A 485 -10.39 -14.83 -21.45
CA GLU A 485 -11.79 -15.26 -21.60
C GLU A 485 -12.44 -14.53 -22.77
N PRO A 486 -13.35 -15.18 -23.54
CA PRO A 486 -13.98 -14.57 -24.70
C PRO A 486 -14.68 -13.25 -24.38
N ILE A 487 -14.58 -12.32 -25.32
CA ILE A 487 -15.32 -11.05 -25.30
C ILE A 487 -16.26 -11.03 -26.48
N THR A 488 -17.56 -11.01 -26.22
CA THR A 488 -18.61 -10.98 -27.24
C THR A 488 -19.39 -9.69 -27.12
N TYR A 489 -19.63 -9.03 -28.27
CA TYR A 489 -20.51 -7.86 -28.34
C TYR A 489 -21.24 -7.80 -29.68
N TYR A 490 -22.44 -7.16 -29.66
CA TYR A 490 -23.29 -7.02 -30.83
C TYR A 490 -23.39 -5.57 -31.26
N ARG A 491 -23.02 -5.29 -32.52
CA ARG A 491 -23.15 -3.98 -33.14
C ARG A 491 -24.55 -3.83 -33.78
N ARG A 492 -25.36 -2.97 -33.16
CA ARG A 492 -26.74 -2.74 -33.68
C ARG A 492 -26.77 -2.08 -35.07
N THR A 493 -25.80 -1.20 -35.34
CA THR A 493 -25.72 -0.43 -36.58
C THR A 493 -25.52 -1.34 -37.79
N ASP A 494 -24.62 -2.28 -37.68
CA ASP A 494 -24.24 -3.18 -38.79
C ASP A 494 -24.85 -4.58 -38.65
N ARG A 495 -25.56 -4.84 -37.52
CA ARG A 495 -26.14 -6.14 -37.15
C ARG A 495 -25.06 -7.24 -37.07
N GLU A 496 -23.88 -6.88 -36.63
CA GLU A 496 -22.72 -7.75 -36.60
C GLU A 496 -22.47 -8.25 -35.16
N LEU A 497 -22.29 -9.57 -35.01
CA LEU A 497 -21.79 -10.19 -33.80
C LEU A 497 -20.27 -10.27 -33.92
N VAL A 498 -19.55 -9.69 -32.96
CA VAL A 498 -18.10 -9.76 -32.87
C VAL A 498 -17.73 -10.58 -31.66
N GLU A 499 -16.88 -11.57 -31.85
CA GLU A 499 -16.38 -12.45 -30.80
C GLU A 499 -14.86 -12.52 -30.86
N ILE A 500 -14.22 -12.10 -29.77
CA ILE A 500 -12.77 -12.19 -29.56
C ILE A 500 -12.53 -13.41 -28.66
N GLU A 501 -12.22 -14.54 -29.25
CA GLU A 501 -12.08 -15.82 -28.52
C GLU A 501 -10.99 -15.78 -27.45
N ARG A 502 -9.85 -15.17 -27.76
CA ARG A 502 -8.68 -15.09 -26.85
C ARG A 502 -8.07 -13.69 -26.85
N PRO A 503 -8.65 -12.75 -26.11
CA PRO A 503 -8.08 -11.42 -26.00
C PRO A 503 -6.74 -11.45 -25.25
N CYS A 504 -5.72 -10.80 -25.82
CA CYS A 504 -4.37 -10.65 -25.31
C CYS A 504 -4.06 -9.16 -25.15
N LEU A 505 -4.61 -8.54 -24.13
CA LEU A 505 -4.49 -7.13 -23.83
C LEU A 505 -3.45 -6.91 -22.74
N SER A 506 -2.54 -5.96 -22.91
CA SER A 506 -1.69 -5.40 -21.86
C SER A 506 -2.10 -3.95 -21.58
N ALA A 507 -1.86 -3.46 -20.37
CA ALA A 507 -2.18 -2.09 -19.99
C ALA A 507 -1.08 -1.48 -19.12
N LEU A 508 -0.54 -0.36 -19.55
CA LEU A 508 0.42 0.46 -18.81
C LEU A 508 -0.20 1.84 -18.56
N LEU A 509 -0.57 2.08 -17.34
CA LEU A 509 -1.26 3.30 -16.92
C LEU A 509 -0.42 4.04 -15.88
N SER A 510 -0.51 5.35 -15.87
CA SER A 510 -0.02 6.13 -14.75
C SER A 510 -0.98 7.25 -14.35
N GLY A 511 -0.93 7.65 -13.08
CA GLY A 511 -1.83 8.67 -12.58
C GLY A 511 -1.53 9.09 -11.15
N THR A 512 -2.38 9.95 -10.60
CA THR A 512 -2.36 10.32 -9.19
C THR A 512 -3.16 9.31 -8.35
N PRO A 513 -2.96 9.26 -7.03
CA PRO A 513 -3.76 8.38 -6.15
C PRO A 513 -5.29 8.60 -6.28
N LYS A 514 -5.74 9.83 -6.49
CA LYS A 514 -7.17 10.13 -6.71
C LYS A 514 -7.72 9.51 -8.01
N GLN A 515 -6.89 9.42 -9.04
CA GLN A 515 -7.28 8.84 -10.32
C GLN A 515 -7.49 7.33 -10.24
N ILE A 516 -6.77 6.63 -9.36
CA ILE A 516 -7.03 5.21 -9.08
C ILE A 516 -8.45 5.01 -8.55
N GLY A 517 -8.87 5.76 -7.53
CA GLY A 517 -10.23 5.65 -6.97
C GLY A 517 -11.33 5.99 -7.98
N THR A 518 -11.01 6.81 -8.99
CA THR A 518 -11.93 7.10 -10.09
C THR A 518 -12.03 5.94 -11.10
N LEU A 519 -10.90 5.30 -11.41
CA LEU A 519 -10.83 4.15 -12.32
C LEU A 519 -11.35 2.86 -11.67
N ILE A 520 -11.01 2.66 -10.40
CA ILE A 520 -11.34 1.47 -9.60
C ILE A 520 -12.06 1.96 -8.33
N PRO A 521 -13.38 2.18 -8.39
CA PRO A 521 -14.13 2.80 -7.30
C PRO A 521 -14.13 2.00 -6.01
N ASN A 522 -14.01 0.67 -6.11
CA ASN A 522 -13.89 -0.23 -4.97
C ASN A 522 -13.03 -1.45 -5.32
N ALA A 523 -12.51 -2.09 -4.29
CA ALA A 523 -11.64 -3.26 -4.43
C ALA A 523 -12.42 -4.53 -4.86
N GLU A 524 -13.73 -4.61 -4.59
CA GLU A 524 -14.60 -5.74 -4.95
C GLU A 524 -14.88 -5.83 -6.45
N ASN A 525 -14.66 -4.77 -7.21
CA ASN A 525 -14.87 -4.72 -8.66
C ASN A 525 -14.09 -5.80 -9.42
N GLY A 526 -13.12 -6.47 -8.80
CA GLY A 526 -12.29 -7.49 -9.41
C GLY A 526 -11.28 -6.94 -10.43
N LEU A 527 -11.35 -5.68 -10.81
CA LEU A 527 -10.36 -5.03 -11.68
C LEU A 527 -9.07 -4.74 -10.91
N PHE A 528 -9.20 -4.28 -9.64
CA PHE A 528 -8.09 -4.00 -8.74
C PHE A 528 -7.05 -5.13 -8.72
N SER A 529 -7.50 -6.33 -8.44
CA SER A 529 -6.65 -7.51 -8.27
C SER A 529 -5.93 -7.98 -9.55
N ARG A 530 -6.22 -7.38 -10.70
CA ARG A 530 -5.60 -7.69 -11.99
C ARG A 530 -4.46 -6.75 -12.36
N PHE A 531 -4.36 -5.61 -11.65
CA PHE A 531 -3.27 -4.66 -11.84
C PHE A 531 -2.12 -4.91 -10.87
N MET A 532 -0.91 -4.80 -11.37
CA MET A 532 0.26 -4.47 -10.56
C MET A 532 0.17 -2.99 -10.21
N PHE A 533 0.42 -2.64 -8.95
CA PHE A 533 0.52 -1.26 -8.51
C PHE A 533 1.95 -0.94 -8.09
N TYR A 534 2.43 0.22 -8.52
CA TYR A 534 3.69 0.78 -8.05
C TYR A 534 3.47 2.23 -7.60
N VAL A 535 3.77 2.51 -6.34
CA VAL A 535 3.65 3.84 -5.73
C VAL A 535 5.03 4.48 -5.74
N MET A 536 5.19 5.57 -6.49
CA MET A 536 6.44 6.33 -6.51
C MET A 536 6.49 7.31 -5.34
N ASN A 537 7.63 7.37 -4.69
CA ASN A 537 7.93 8.40 -3.70
C ASN A 537 8.26 9.73 -4.40
N ILE A 538 7.86 10.84 -3.78
CA ILE A 538 8.30 12.16 -4.24
C ILE A 538 9.68 12.45 -3.67
N GLN A 539 10.55 12.99 -4.51
CA GLN A 539 11.83 13.54 -4.07
C GLN A 539 11.61 15.02 -3.68
N PRO A 540 11.86 15.42 -2.43
CA PRO A 540 11.54 16.77 -1.95
C PRO A 540 12.55 17.84 -2.35
N TYR A 541 13.47 17.55 -3.27
CA TYR A 541 14.48 18.48 -3.74
C TYR A 541 14.34 18.82 -5.22
N TRP A 542 14.76 20.01 -5.58
CA TRP A 542 14.82 20.45 -6.97
C TRP A 542 15.93 19.69 -7.71
N LYS A 543 15.56 18.99 -8.79
CA LYS A 543 16.52 18.34 -9.67
C LYS A 543 17.10 19.39 -10.62
N ASP A 544 18.44 19.46 -10.75
CA ASP A 544 19.06 20.27 -11.80
C ASP A 544 18.68 19.71 -13.17
N VAL A 545 17.81 20.43 -13.86
CA VAL A 545 17.29 20.04 -15.18
C VAL A 545 18.31 20.28 -16.32
N PHE A 546 19.39 20.99 -16.04
CA PHE A 546 20.46 21.31 -17.00
C PHE A 546 21.71 20.43 -16.82
N ALA A 547 21.78 19.64 -15.75
CA ALA A 547 22.91 18.73 -15.49
C ALA A 547 22.97 17.53 -16.43
N ALA A 548 21.89 17.24 -17.16
CA ALA A 548 21.88 16.18 -18.17
C ALA A 548 22.65 16.67 -19.41
N ASN A 549 23.61 15.87 -19.91
CA ASN A 549 24.25 16.11 -21.20
C ASN A 549 23.20 16.30 -22.28
N THR A 550 23.38 17.35 -23.08
CA THR A 550 22.48 17.75 -24.17
C THR A 550 22.42 16.79 -25.35
N ASP A 551 23.14 15.66 -25.28
CA ASP A 551 23.10 14.64 -26.31
C ASP A 551 21.77 13.86 -26.25
N ASN A 552 21.14 13.71 -27.40
CA ASN A 552 19.93 12.90 -27.65
C ASN A 552 20.10 11.41 -27.30
N GLY A 553 21.11 11.07 -26.50
CA GLY A 553 21.58 9.71 -26.24
C GLY A 553 20.51 8.77 -25.67
N MET A 554 19.51 9.28 -24.94
CA MET A 554 18.46 8.43 -24.39
C MET A 554 17.45 8.00 -25.47
N ASP A 555 17.02 8.90 -26.34
CA ASP A 555 16.09 8.57 -27.42
C ASP A 555 16.74 7.63 -28.44
N GLU A 556 18.02 7.84 -28.78
CA GLU A 556 18.79 6.96 -29.66
C GLU A 556 18.99 5.58 -29.03
N HIS A 557 19.36 5.53 -27.74
CA HIS A 557 19.51 4.27 -27.00
C HIS A 557 18.22 3.44 -26.98
N PHE A 558 17.07 4.06 -26.71
CA PHE A 558 15.78 3.36 -26.74
C PHE A 558 15.32 3.02 -28.16
N ALA A 559 15.73 3.77 -29.18
CA ALA A 559 15.48 3.42 -30.57
C ALA A 559 16.27 2.16 -30.98
N ASP A 560 17.52 2.02 -30.55
CA ASP A 560 18.35 0.83 -30.82
C ASP A 560 17.73 -0.40 -30.11
N LEU A 561 17.38 -0.29 -28.84
CA LEU A 561 16.68 -1.36 -28.10
C LEU A 561 15.34 -1.72 -28.75
N ALA A 562 14.61 -0.75 -29.26
CA ALA A 562 13.35 -0.99 -29.96
C ALA A 562 13.53 -1.79 -31.25
N ASN A 563 14.61 -1.54 -31.99
CA ASN A 563 14.96 -2.29 -33.19
C ASN A 563 15.41 -3.72 -32.84
N GLU A 564 16.21 -3.89 -31.78
CA GLU A 564 16.63 -5.19 -31.27
C GLU A 564 15.41 -6.04 -30.87
N PHE A 565 14.49 -5.47 -30.10
CA PHE A 565 13.25 -6.15 -29.72
C PHE A 565 12.35 -6.44 -30.91
N PHE A 566 12.29 -5.56 -31.90
CA PHE A 566 11.52 -5.79 -33.12
C PHE A 566 12.01 -7.01 -33.90
N ASN A 567 13.33 -7.22 -33.95
CA ASN A 567 13.92 -8.41 -34.58
C ASN A 567 13.49 -9.69 -33.81
N LEU A 568 13.46 -9.65 -32.47
CA LEU A 568 12.94 -10.76 -31.67
C LEU A 568 11.44 -11.01 -31.95
N TYR A 569 10.64 -9.94 -32.00
CA TYR A 569 9.21 -10.03 -32.33
C TYR A 569 8.96 -10.70 -33.70
N GLU A 570 9.71 -10.30 -34.72
CA GLU A 570 9.64 -10.90 -36.05
C GLU A 570 10.05 -12.38 -36.03
N ALA A 571 11.13 -12.69 -35.32
CA ALA A 571 11.59 -14.07 -35.16
C ALA A 571 10.53 -14.93 -34.43
N LEU A 572 9.93 -14.45 -33.34
CA LEU A 572 8.87 -15.15 -32.64
C LEU A 572 7.61 -15.34 -33.51
N ASN A 573 7.28 -14.36 -34.32
CA ASN A 573 6.11 -14.42 -35.19
C ASN A 573 6.26 -15.46 -36.31
N ASN A 574 7.50 -15.71 -36.74
CA ASN A 574 7.83 -16.68 -37.78
C ASN A 574 8.18 -18.08 -37.24
N ASN A 575 8.31 -18.24 -35.92
CA ASN A 575 8.60 -19.53 -35.29
C ASN A 575 7.34 -20.27 -34.83
N ALA A 576 7.49 -21.57 -34.55
CA ALA A 576 6.46 -22.38 -33.93
C ALA A 576 6.11 -21.87 -32.52
N GLU A 577 4.95 -22.29 -31.98
CA GLU A 577 4.53 -21.98 -30.61
C GLU A 577 5.57 -22.51 -29.59
N ILE A 578 5.96 -21.68 -28.65
CA ILE A 578 6.86 -22.00 -27.55
C ILE A 578 6.06 -22.10 -26.23
N VAL A 579 6.20 -23.23 -25.55
CA VAL A 579 5.53 -23.49 -24.29
C VAL A 579 6.47 -23.14 -23.15
N PHE A 580 6.15 -22.09 -22.40
CA PHE A 580 6.87 -21.74 -21.18
C PHE A 580 6.48 -22.65 -20.01
N SER A 581 7.47 -23.05 -19.21
CA SER A 581 7.26 -23.92 -18.05
C SER A 581 8.21 -23.62 -16.90
N LEU A 582 7.82 -24.03 -15.69
CA LEU A 582 8.65 -24.04 -14.49
C LEU A 582 9.13 -25.47 -14.20
N THR A 583 10.32 -25.62 -13.61
CA THR A 583 10.79 -26.88 -13.06
C THR A 583 9.91 -27.34 -11.89
N GLN A 584 9.97 -28.61 -11.51
CA GLN A 584 9.19 -29.12 -10.37
C GLN A 584 9.61 -28.44 -9.05
N GLU A 585 10.89 -28.14 -8.89
CA GLU A 585 11.41 -27.44 -7.72
C GLU A 585 10.89 -25.98 -7.68
N GLN A 586 10.92 -25.26 -8.80
CA GLN A 586 10.36 -23.92 -8.91
C GLN A 586 8.86 -23.91 -8.62
N LYS A 587 8.09 -24.89 -9.11
CA LYS A 587 6.66 -25.03 -8.78
C LYS A 587 6.41 -25.21 -7.29
N SER A 588 7.25 -26.01 -6.61
CA SER A 588 7.17 -26.21 -5.16
C SER A 588 7.45 -24.91 -4.39
N LYS A 589 8.54 -24.21 -4.72
CA LYS A 589 8.90 -22.91 -4.12
C LYS A 589 7.84 -21.83 -4.39
N PHE A 590 7.28 -21.82 -5.60
CA PHE A 590 6.20 -20.92 -5.99
C PHE A 590 4.95 -21.12 -5.11
N ASN A 591 4.49 -22.35 -4.98
CA ASN A 591 3.32 -22.67 -4.16
C ASN A 591 3.56 -22.36 -2.69
N GLN A 592 4.75 -22.65 -2.18
CA GLN A 592 5.11 -22.29 -0.80
C GLN A 592 5.05 -20.77 -0.59
N PHE A 593 5.70 -19.98 -1.45
CA PHE A 593 5.72 -18.52 -1.36
C PHE A 593 4.30 -17.93 -1.36
N PHE A 594 3.43 -18.36 -2.28
CA PHE A 594 2.07 -17.81 -2.36
C PHE A 594 1.16 -18.33 -1.24
N THR A 595 1.39 -19.52 -0.69
CA THR A 595 0.69 -20.01 0.51
C THR A 595 1.02 -19.13 1.72
N GLU A 596 2.30 -18.84 1.94
CA GLU A 596 2.77 -17.98 3.02
C GLU A 596 2.27 -16.54 2.83
N THR A 597 2.38 -16.00 1.62
CA THR A 597 1.91 -14.65 1.27
C THR A 597 0.39 -14.54 1.46
N GLN A 598 -0.38 -15.52 1.02
CA GLN A 598 -1.84 -15.53 1.21
C GLN A 598 -2.21 -15.56 2.69
N SER A 599 -1.59 -16.42 3.48
CA SER A 599 -1.85 -16.52 4.93
C SER A 599 -1.53 -15.21 5.65
N MET A 600 -0.41 -14.57 5.28
CA MET A 600 0.00 -13.27 5.80
C MET A 600 -1.03 -12.18 5.48
N TYR A 601 -1.45 -12.05 4.22
CA TYR A 601 -2.37 -10.97 3.81
C TYR A 601 -3.81 -11.21 4.23
N ILE A 602 -4.25 -12.46 4.44
CA ILE A 602 -5.54 -12.74 5.10
C ILE A 602 -5.55 -12.15 6.52
N SER A 603 -4.47 -12.33 7.26
CA SER A 603 -4.35 -11.80 8.62
C SER A 603 -4.29 -10.26 8.66
N LEU A 604 -3.73 -9.62 7.62
CA LEU A 604 -3.52 -8.17 7.57
C LEU A 604 -4.69 -7.38 6.97
N LYS A 605 -5.38 -7.95 5.96
CA LYS A 605 -6.36 -7.26 5.11
C LYS A 605 -7.70 -7.99 5.01
N GLY A 606 -7.83 -9.14 5.66
CA GLY A 606 -9.04 -9.95 5.58
C GLY A 606 -9.15 -10.78 4.29
N LEU A 607 -10.30 -11.45 4.16
CA LEU A 607 -10.57 -12.38 3.04
C LEU A 607 -10.71 -11.67 1.70
N ASP A 608 -11.09 -10.40 1.68
CA ASP A 608 -11.34 -9.63 0.45
C ASP A 608 -10.06 -9.39 -0.36
N TYR A 609 -8.90 -9.40 0.30
CA TYR A 609 -7.61 -9.23 -0.36
C TYR A 609 -7.06 -10.52 -1.00
N ILE A 610 -7.64 -11.69 -0.73
CA ILE A 610 -7.19 -13.00 -1.27
C ILE A 610 -7.12 -12.97 -2.81
N GLY A 611 -8.11 -12.36 -3.45
CA GLY A 611 -8.16 -12.25 -4.90
C GLY A 611 -6.93 -11.57 -5.50
N THR A 612 -6.37 -10.58 -4.80
CA THR A 612 -5.15 -9.87 -5.21
C THR A 612 -3.92 -10.77 -5.10
N VAL A 613 -3.75 -11.48 -3.98
CA VAL A 613 -2.62 -12.40 -3.79
C VAL A 613 -2.65 -13.54 -4.82
N ARG A 614 -3.80 -14.16 -5.05
CA ARG A 614 -3.94 -15.27 -6.03
C ARG A 614 -3.63 -14.82 -7.46
N ARG A 615 -4.05 -13.62 -7.85
CA ARG A 615 -3.75 -13.08 -9.18
C ARG A 615 -2.30 -12.61 -9.31
N SER A 616 -1.66 -12.21 -8.19
CA SER A 616 -0.22 -11.97 -8.17
C SER A 616 0.60 -13.21 -8.52
N GLY A 617 0.08 -14.42 -8.27
CA GLY A 617 0.68 -15.68 -8.75
C GLY A 617 0.69 -15.75 -10.28
N LEU A 618 -0.44 -15.48 -10.94
CA LEU A 618 -0.50 -15.43 -12.40
C LEU A 618 0.39 -14.32 -12.98
N ILE A 619 0.44 -13.15 -12.31
CA ILE A 619 1.33 -12.05 -12.68
C ILE A 619 2.80 -12.48 -12.60
N ALA A 620 3.21 -13.16 -11.51
CA ALA A 620 4.56 -13.71 -11.36
C ALA A 620 4.92 -14.65 -12.53
N PHE A 621 4.04 -15.59 -12.84
CA PHE A 621 4.23 -16.54 -13.94
C PHE A 621 4.43 -15.82 -15.28
N ARG A 622 3.69 -14.74 -15.53
CA ARG A 622 3.80 -13.93 -16.75
C ARG A 622 5.07 -13.09 -16.81
N ILE A 623 5.53 -12.54 -15.67
CA ILE A 623 6.82 -11.81 -15.62
C ILE A 623 7.97 -12.79 -15.91
N MET A 624 7.96 -13.98 -15.29
CA MET A 624 8.95 -15.03 -15.59
C MET A 624 8.96 -15.38 -17.07
N MET A 625 7.78 -15.50 -17.69
CA MET A 625 7.64 -15.77 -19.12
C MET A 625 8.27 -14.66 -19.97
N VAL A 626 8.04 -13.38 -19.63
CA VAL A 626 8.68 -12.25 -20.33
C VAL A 626 10.20 -12.30 -20.20
N CYS A 627 10.72 -12.50 -18.99
CA CYS A 627 12.16 -12.58 -18.74
C CYS A 627 12.79 -13.73 -19.54
N SER A 628 12.19 -14.93 -19.50
CA SER A 628 12.72 -16.10 -20.25
C SER A 628 12.72 -15.88 -21.76
N VAL A 629 11.70 -15.19 -22.30
CA VAL A 629 11.67 -14.84 -23.74
C VAL A 629 12.79 -13.85 -24.08
N LEU A 630 13.06 -12.87 -23.22
CA LEU A 630 14.16 -11.92 -23.44
C LEU A 630 15.54 -12.58 -23.39
N ARG A 631 15.71 -13.71 -22.69
CA ARG A 631 16.94 -14.51 -22.73
C ARG A 631 17.23 -15.11 -24.12
N ILE A 632 16.22 -15.19 -24.99
CA ILE A 632 16.45 -15.61 -26.39
C ILE A 632 17.42 -14.63 -27.09
N LEU A 633 17.39 -13.33 -26.76
CA LEU A 633 18.35 -12.35 -27.31
C LEU A 633 19.78 -12.66 -26.94
N GLU A 634 20.01 -13.32 -25.79
CA GLU A 634 21.34 -13.70 -25.32
C GLU A 634 21.78 -15.06 -25.89
N THR A 635 20.86 -16.01 -25.98
CA THR A 635 21.16 -17.41 -26.30
C THR A 635 20.88 -17.81 -27.75
N GLY A 636 19.96 -17.10 -28.41
CA GLY A 636 19.42 -17.50 -29.73
C GLY A 636 18.59 -18.79 -29.69
N ASP A 637 18.18 -19.26 -28.50
CA ASP A 637 17.47 -20.54 -28.33
C ASP A 637 15.95 -20.35 -28.34
N PHE A 638 15.28 -20.86 -29.38
CA PHE A 638 13.82 -20.90 -29.56
C PHE A 638 13.23 -22.28 -29.21
N SER A 639 13.91 -23.11 -28.47
CA SER A 639 13.41 -24.46 -28.15
C SER A 639 12.13 -24.44 -27.30
N SER A 640 11.31 -25.49 -27.47
CA SER A 640 10.09 -25.71 -26.67
C SER A 640 10.15 -27.11 -26.07
N PRO A 641 9.91 -27.27 -24.73
CA PRO A 641 9.49 -26.24 -23.78
C PRO A 641 10.64 -25.32 -23.37
N MET A 642 10.32 -24.01 -23.25
CA MET A 642 11.20 -23.02 -22.63
C MET A 642 11.05 -23.12 -21.11
N VAL A 643 12.13 -23.49 -20.42
CA VAL A 643 12.14 -23.62 -18.96
C VAL A 643 12.69 -22.34 -18.33
N CYS A 644 12.01 -21.86 -17.29
CA CYS A 644 12.44 -20.68 -16.55
C CYS A 644 13.82 -20.89 -15.91
N GLU A 645 14.74 -19.95 -16.05
CA GLU A 645 15.97 -19.95 -15.29
C GLU A 645 15.74 -19.66 -13.81
N ASP A 646 16.52 -20.27 -12.90
CA ASP A 646 16.37 -20.06 -11.46
C ASP A 646 16.60 -18.62 -11.04
N VAL A 647 17.44 -17.89 -11.76
CA VAL A 647 17.68 -16.47 -11.53
C VAL A 647 16.46 -15.61 -11.86
N ASP A 648 15.78 -15.89 -12.97
CA ASP A 648 14.57 -15.17 -13.38
C ASP A 648 13.39 -15.51 -12.45
N PHE A 649 13.31 -16.76 -12.00
CA PHE A 649 12.38 -17.20 -10.97
C PHE A 649 12.58 -16.41 -9.67
N THR A 650 13.80 -16.40 -9.15
CA THR A 650 14.13 -15.75 -7.86
C THR A 650 13.90 -14.25 -7.92
N ASN A 651 14.36 -13.59 -8.99
CA ASN A 651 14.17 -12.16 -9.20
C ASN A 651 12.68 -11.81 -9.29
N THR A 652 11.90 -12.59 -10.03
CA THR A 652 10.45 -12.34 -10.15
C THR A 652 9.74 -12.49 -8.80
N ILE A 653 10.09 -13.45 -7.98
CA ILE A 653 9.53 -13.58 -6.63
C ILE A 653 9.81 -12.33 -5.80
N GLN A 654 11.02 -11.75 -5.87
CA GLN A 654 11.35 -10.48 -5.17
C GLN A 654 10.54 -9.30 -5.72
N ILE A 655 10.41 -9.20 -7.05
CA ILE A 655 9.59 -8.16 -7.70
C ILE A 655 8.14 -8.25 -7.21
N VAL A 656 7.53 -9.44 -7.27
CA VAL A 656 6.13 -9.63 -6.90
C VAL A 656 5.90 -9.43 -5.41
N LYS A 657 6.84 -9.83 -4.56
CA LYS A 657 6.80 -9.56 -3.11
C LYS A 657 6.69 -8.05 -2.82
N LEU A 658 7.42 -7.22 -3.58
CA LEU A 658 7.33 -5.77 -3.48
C LEU A 658 5.98 -5.26 -4.03
N LEU A 659 5.57 -5.71 -5.21
CA LEU A 659 4.32 -5.27 -5.84
C LEU A 659 3.08 -5.58 -5.00
N VAL A 660 3.05 -6.71 -4.28
CA VAL A 660 1.97 -7.04 -3.34
C VAL A 660 1.92 -6.04 -2.18
N LYS A 661 3.06 -5.53 -1.71
CA LYS A 661 3.11 -4.45 -0.69
C LYS A 661 2.55 -3.14 -1.23
N HIS A 662 2.94 -2.74 -2.45
CA HIS A 662 2.42 -1.55 -3.10
C HIS A 662 0.91 -1.66 -3.35
N ALA A 663 0.43 -2.83 -3.80
CA ALA A 663 -0.99 -3.08 -3.96
C ALA A 663 -1.74 -3.00 -2.62
N ALA A 664 -1.15 -3.50 -1.51
CA ALA A 664 -1.75 -3.42 -0.18
C ALA A 664 -1.88 -1.97 0.33
N LYS A 665 -0.91 -1.10 0.01
CA LYS A 665 -1.00 0.34 0.29
C LYS A 665 -2.12 0.98 -0.50
N VAL A 666 -2.15 0.78 -1.81
CA VAL A 666 -3.23 1.33 -2.67
C VAL A 666 -4.60 0.82 -2.24
N TYR A 667 -4.71 -0.47 -1.86
CA TYR A 667 -5.96 -1.05 -1.34
C TYR A 667 -6.47 -0.32 -0.10
N SER A 668 -5.57 0.03 0.83
CA SER A 668 -5.93 0.77 2.04
C SER A 668 -6.34 2.21 1.78
N ASP A 669 -5.85 2.81 0.68
CA ASP A 669 -6.12 4.19 0.30
C ASP A 669 -7.39 4.33 -0.57
N LEU A 670 -7.98 3.20 -1.02
CA LEU A 670 -9.26 3.23 -1.73
C LEU A 670 -10.39 3.62 -0.77
N PRO A 671 -11.35 4.45 -1.23
CA PRO A 671 -12.52 4.76 -0.41
C PRO A 671 -13.26 3.48 -0.01
N GLU A 672 -13.51 3.29 1.27
CA GLU A 672 -14.51 2.32 1.71
C GLU A 672 -15.85 2.77 1.14
N GLU A 673 -16.54 1.92 0.39
CA GLU A 673 -17.95 2.21 0.09
C GLU A 673 -18.66 2.34 1.45
N PRO A 674 -19.32 3.46 1.75
CA PRO A 674 -20.24 3.49 2.85
C PRO A 674 -21.19 2.32 2.59
N ALA A 675 -21.26 1.37 3.55
CA ALA A 675 -22.08 0.18 3.43
C ALA A 675 -23.40 0.64 2.81
N ARG A 676 -23.69 0.21 1.57
CA ARG A 676 -24.90 0.64 0.86
C ARG A 676 -26.03 0.29 1.80
N ALA A 677 -26.56 1.29 2.51
CA ALA A 677 -27.77 1.13 3.28
C ALA A 677 -28.76 0.55 2.28
N LYS A 678 -29.10 -0.72 2.44
CA LYS A 678 -30.10 -1.37 1.59
C LYS A 678 -31.26 -0.38 1.55
N PRO A 679 -31.76 0.00 0.37
CA PRO A 679 -32.82 0.99 0.29
C PRO A 679 -33.90 0.54 1.26
N LYS A 680 -34.14 1.36 2.30
CA LYS A 680 -35.07 1.02 3.37
C LYS A 680 -36.37 0.53 2.76
N SER A 681 -36.81 -0.62 3.15
CA SER A 681 -38.08 -1.20 2.67
C SER A 681 -39.24 -0.24 2.97
N ARG A 682 -40.32 -0.37 2.26
CA ARG A 682 -41.52 0.45 2.48
C ARG A 682 -42.00 0.38 3.94
N LYS A 683 -41.80 -0.76 4.59
CA LYS A 683 -42.12 -1.02 6.02
C LYS A 683 -41.15 -0.25 6.92
N GLU A 684 -39.88 -0.22 6.67
CA GLU A 684 -38.86 0.51 7.43
C GLU A 684 -39.01 2.03 7.30
N ARG A 685 -39.27 2.54 6.08
CA ARG A 685 -39.57 3.97 5.88
C ARG A 685 -40.82 4.41 6.62
N PHE A 686 -41.83 3.54 6.75
CA PHE A 686 -43.01 3.81 7.51
C PHE A 686 -42.71 3.89 8.99
N LEU A 687 -41.93 2.95 9.55
CA LEU A 687 -41.51 2.96 10.94
C LEU A 687 -40.71 4.23 11.31
N ASP A 688 -39.76 4.61 10.47
CA ASP A 688 -38.94 5.81 10.69
C ASP A 688 -39.75 7.11 10.70
N ALA A 689 -40.83 7.15 9.94
CA ALA A 689 -41.72 8.32 9.86
C ALA A 689 -42.71 8.43 11.04
N LEU A 690 -42.86 7.37 11.85
CA LEU A 690 -43.74 7.39 13.00
C LEU A 690 -43.14 8.18 14.17
N PRO A 691 -43.86 9.18 14.72
CA PRO A 691 -43.39 9.96 15.87
C PRO A 691 -43.31 9.13 17.15
N TYR A 692 -42.73 9.67 18.23
CA TYR A 692 -42.60 8.99 19.51
C TYR A 692 -43.93 8.50 20.06
N ASN A 693 -44.98 9.39 20.11
CA ASN A 693 -46.34 9.06 20.50
C ASN A 693 -47.29 9.32 19.34
N PHE A 694 -48.13 8.34 19.00
CA PHE A 694 -49.11 8.49 17.95
C PHE A 694 -50.33 7.58 18.16
N ASN A 695 -51.45 7.95 17.54
CA ASN A 695 -52.69 7.19 17.52
C ASN A 695 -52.96 6.62 16.10
N ARG A 696 -54.08 5.93 15.94
CA ARG A 696 -54.48 5.34 14.67
C ARG A 696 -54.56 6.38 13.54
N GLN A 697 -55.12 7.56 13.80
CA GLN A 697 -55.25 8.61 12.81
C GLN A 697 -53.89 9.18 12.39
N GLY A 698 -52.96 9.31 13.34
CA GLY A 698 -51.59 9.74 13.10
C GLY A 698 -50.85 8.82 12.17
N TYR A 699 -50.85 7.49 12.40
CA TYR A 699 -50.13 6.59 11.51
C TYR A 699 -50.82 6.43 10.14
N LEU A 700 -52.15 6.58 10.02
CA LEU A 700 -52.84 6.58 8.72
C LEU A 700 -52.49 7.83 7.88
N THR A 701 -52.38 9.00 8.53
CA THR A 701 -51.89 10.21 7.86
C THR A 701 -50.50 10.02 7.28
N ILE A 702 -49.59 9.39 8.03
CA ILE A 702 -48.23 9.09 7.58
C ILE A 702 -48.23 8.03 6.45
N ALA A 703 -49.10 7.01 6.58
CA ALA A 703 -49.30 5.99 5.57
C ALA A 703 -49.71 6.62 4.21
N THR A 704 -50.67 7.57 4.25
CA THR A 704 -51.14 8.29 3.07
C THR A 704 -50.00 9.09 2.41
N LYS A 705 -49.19 9.82 3.21
CA LYS A 705 -48.01 10.54 2.70
C LYS A 705 -46.98 9.62 2.05
N LEU A 706 -46.88 8.38 2.47
CA LEU A 706 -45.94 7.38 1.93
C LEU A 706 -46.58 6.45 0.88
N ASN A 707 -47.78 6.76 0.42
CA ASN A 707 -48.58 5.94 -0.50
C ASN A 707 -48.73 4.46 -0.03
N ILE A 708 -49.01 4.28 1.25
CA ILE A 708 -49.24 2.96 1.86
C ILE A 708 -50.75 2.80 2.10
N PRO A 709 -51.40 1.74 1.58
CA PRO A 709 -52.81 1.47 1.86
C PRO A 709 -53.08 1.24 3.36
N ASP A 710 -54.22 1.72 3.85
CA ASP A 710 -54.59 1.66 5.28
C ASP A 710 -54.52 0.26 5.89
N LYS A 711 -54.99 -0.77 5.19
CA LYS A 711 -54.89 -2.17 5.63
C LYS A 711 -53.44 -2.62 5.78
N THR A 712 -52.56 -2.18 4.87
CA THR A 712 -51.13 -2.51 4.92
C THR A 712 -50.46 -1.80 6.09
N ALA A 713 -50.75 -0.53 6.30
CA ALA A 713 -50.25 0.24 7.44
C ALA A 713 -50.69 -0.38 8.77
N GLN A 714 -51.96 -0.79 8.89
CA GLN A 714 -52.46 -1.48 10.08
C GLN A 714 -51.73 -2.83 10.31
N GLY A 715 -51.43 -3.56 9.24
CA GLY A 715 -50.61 -4.78 9.31
C GLY A 715 -49.19 -4.49 9.81
N TYR A 716 -48.57 -3.43 9.33
CA TYR A 716 -47.22 -3.03 9.77
C TYR A 716 -47.20 -2.65 11.26
N ILE A 717 -48.19 -1.86 11.74
CA ILE A 717 -48.31 -1.52 13.16
C ILE A 717 -48.47 -2.78 14.03
N THR A 718 -49.32 -3.72 13.58
CA THR A 718 -49.52 -5.00 14.29
C THR A 718 -48.22 -5.81 14.36
N ASP A 719 -47.46 -5.85 13.28
CA ASP A 719 -46.16 -6.55 13.23
C ASP A 719 -45.13 -5.89 14.14
N PHE A 720 -45.06 -4.55 14.15
CA PHE A 720 -44.14 -3.80 15.01
C PHE A 720 -44.43 -3.97 16.48
N VAL A 721 -45.69 -4.01 16.86
CA VAL A 721 -46.11 -4.30 18.25
C VAL A 721 -45.77 -5.75 18.64
N LYS A 722 -46.02 -6.72 17.77
CA LYS A 722 -45.63 -8.12 18.01
C LYS A 722 -44.12 -8.30 18.11
N ALA A 723 -43.35 -7.51 17.39
CA ALA A 723 -41.89 -7.53 17.41
C ALA A 723 -41.28 -6.72 18.58
N GLY A 724 -42.08 -6.07 19.41
CA GLY A 724 -41.61 -5.25 20.53
C GLY A 724 -40.92 -3.94 20.10
N ILE A 725 -41.13 -3.49 18.85
CA ILE A 725 -40.60 -2.25 18.32
C ILE A 725 -41.45 -1.04 18.69
N LEU A 726 -42.76 -1.27 18.81
CA LEU A 726 -43.77 -0.32 19.30
C LEU A 726 -44.46 -0.86 20.53
N ASP A 727 -44.61 -0.02 21.53
CA ASP A 727 -45.44 -0.34 22.70
C ASP A 727 -46.86 0.16 22.45
N LYS A 728 -47.84 -0.61 22.90
CA LYS A 728 -49.24 -0.22 22.84
C LYS A 728 -49.69 0.22 24.23
N ASP A 729 -49.96 1.52 24.40
CA ASP A 729 -50.41 2.12 25.62
C ASP A 729 -51.93 2.48 25.52
N GLY A 730 -52.80 1.50 25.86
CA GLY A 730 -54.25 1.67 25.79
C GLY A 730 -54.90 1.27 24.45
N GLN A 731 -56.17 1.74 24.23
CA GLN A 731 -57.01 1.24 23.13
C GLN A 731 -56.58 1.70 21.75
N ASP A 732 -55.89 2.83 21.58
CA ASP A 732 -55.44 3.39 20.29
C ASP A 732 -54.16 4.25 20.39
N LEU A 733 -53.35 4.08 21.44
CA LEU A 733 -52.11 4.85 21.62
C LEU A 733 -50.89 3.93 21.43
N TYR A 734 -49.89 4.40 20.70
CA TYR A 734 -48.66 3.67 20.40
C TYR A 734 -47.45 4.53 20.72
N ILE A 735 -46.42 3.91 21.26
CA ILE A 735 -45.14 4.53 21.62
C ILE A 735 -44.03 3.93 20.72
N ASN A 736 -43.33 4.76 19.99
CA ASN A 736 -42.20 4.36 19.19
C ASN A 736 -40.89 4.64 19.94
N GLN A 737 -40.30 3.62 20.55
CA GLN A 737 -39.04 3.74 21.31
C GLN A 737 -37.84 4.18 20.48
N ASN A 738 -37.90 4.04 19.16
CA ASN A 738 -36.82 4.47 18.24
C ASN A 738 -36.88 5.96 17.85
N ALA A 739 -37.97 6.65 18.17
CA ALA A 739 -38.14 8.08 17.95
C ALA A 739 -37.80 8.91 19.20
N LYS A 740 -37.21 10.09 19.02
CA LYS A 740 -36.97 10.99 20.17
C LYS A 740 -38.29 11.58 20.69
N PRO A 741 -38.48 11.70 22.01
CA PRO A 741 -39.63 12.42 22.55
C PRO A 741 -39.62 13.85 22.05
N SER A 742 -40.73 14.32 21.47
CA SER A 742 -40.90 15.71 21.07
C SER A 742 -40.96 16.62 22.31
N ASN A 743 -40.05 17.60 22.38
CA ASN A 743 -40.09 18.63 23.42
C ASN A 743 -41.40 19.43 23.31
N PRO A 744 -42.13 19.74 24.41
CA PRO A 744 -43.43 20.42 24.37
C PRO A 744 -43.37 21.91 23.98
N GLU A 745 -42.22 22.52 23.65
CA GLU A 745 -42.07 23.94 23.48
C GLU A 745 -42.10 24.48 22.03
N THR A 746 -42.49 23.70 21.02
CA THR A 746 -42.61 24.19 19.62
C THR A 746 -43.97 23.91 18.99
N LEU A 747 -45.07 24.12 19.74
CA LEU A 747 -46.44 24.21 19.20
C LEU A 747 -47.00 25.60 19.45
N GLY A 748 -46.48 26.57 18.72
CA GLY A 748 -46.97 27.97 18.78
C GLY A 748 -46.14 28.90 17.87
N SER A 749 -46.30 28.79 16.56
CA SER A 749 -46.13 29.87 15.57
C SER A 749 -45.64 29.32 14.21
N GLN A 750 -46.55 28.71 13.46
CA GLN A 750 -46.45 28.61 11.99
C GLN A 750 -47.84 28.27 11.40
N ASP A 751 -48.82 29.14 11.64
CA ASP A 751 -50.03 29.24 10.85
C ASP A 751 -50.49 30.69 10.82
N ALA A 752 -49.73 31.60 10.22
CA ALA A 752 -50.15 32.94 9.81
C ALA A 752 -49.07 33.60 8.95
N GLN A 753 -48.85 33.09 7.71
CA GLN A 753 -48.30 33.89 6.61
C GLN A 753 -48.19 33.02 5.36
N GLU A 754 -49.31 32.85 4.66
CA GLU A 754 -49.35 32.57 3.21
C GLU A 754 -50.79 32.76 2.71
N VAL A 755 -51.28 34.00 2.79
CA VAL A 755 -52.31 34.51 1.92
C VAL A 755 -51.93 35.99 1.68
N GLN A 756 -51.13 36.24 0.67
CA GLN A 756 -51.19 37.41 -0.25
C GLN A 756 -49.98 37.42 -1.16
N GLU A 757 -50.32 37.49 -2.41
CA GLU A 757 -49.52 37.89 -3.57
C GLU A 757 -48.95 36.77 -4.47
N GLY A 758 -49.63 36.72 -5.62
CA GLY A 758 -49.06 36.57 -6.95
C GLY A 758 -49.25 35.23 -7.63
#